data_64ee376503629d5b0c21039390ce715c
#
_entry.id   64ee376503629d5b0c21039390ce715c
#
_cell.length_a   1.000
_cell.length_b   1.000
_cell.length_c   1.000
_cell.angle_alpha   90.00
_cell.angle_beta   90.00
_cell.angle_gamma   90.00
#
_symmetry.space_group_name_H-M   'P 1'
#
loop_
_entity.id
_entity.type
_entity.pdbx_description
1 polymer ?
#
loop_
_entity_poly.entity_id
_entity_poly.type
_entity_poly.pdbx_seq_one_letter_code
_entity_poly.pdbx_strand_id
1 'polypeptide(L)'
;MIYKFDEIIGDLPVGGKAKGLALLHQHAFTIPPFFVITFEGRESFFESPESHYSWMSDGNKAVRSSGMREDGGNQSFAGQFESYLNLNGADKIAQAVKDCIASGEADRVKSYDSDAHKENSVAVIIQEMIDAKYAGVAFSADPVSGRRDLSIINIVDGLSDKLVDGKAEPEQIEINNYGPKGSKSDQQESKFASDSILQELNDGLIKLKHELGHEIDVEWAVDENDTLYWLQVRPITTLSDVHPNELDSSLASSNEILTRANIGEMMPGHLTPLSLSAFGRAIEYGIQDFYMQCGVQKEIFEEHFNIKYFYNHGFISLTGLYAISDYILLPKNEYIEYSILGRELDHKSQGSPKGKLIQIRNQIKQFGYFGKAKKRLEKLQKMCDEIHQPKNIAIEELYQWIDGQLPNLNIAYSYHYCTSGKSGSQYSALISVISGGPKPSHESNIYASNFLINIDGIVGSDSIQMLKNLAKEIVSTVPNSESMEDTDLLRTILADQGSMGEAYAEFILEHGHRCVREAEMAEKDWSQDPIKLIPVLRNIVKAGQFNSAKQAFDMKAAMSKLPKMNVLKRSIIKTLAKSTREAVAMREASKSAVIKFQQKLKFAYIDLAEQLRGKGWIENSEDIFNLTHKEIGALIKKELPNSSQLIIERNRLNSIYSKMSFNEVYFGHPYPVVNQSSEGTSNGSVVSQGKAIGKIKIVRSIKEADKLEKGDIMVCQYTDIGWSPYFAIIGGIITEIGSPLSHGAVVAREYGIPAIVNMHGAMNRFSDNEEVEINTDVKEFIRRMEVD
;
A
#
# COMPACT_ATOMS: atom_id res chain seq x y z
N MET A 1 -36.43 -36.07 10.55
CA MET A 1 -35.71 -36.53 11.75
C MET A 1 -35.61 -35.38 12.75
N ILE A 2 -35.42 -35.67 14.02
CA ILE A 2 -35.18 -34.68 15.07
C ILE A 2 -33.80 -34.97 15.64
N TYR A 3 -32.96 -33.96 15.72
CA TYR A 3 -31.57 -34.09 16.19
C TYR A 3 -31.36 -33.22 17.42
N LYS A 4 -30.66 -33.75 18.41
CA LYS A 4 -30.13 -32.93 19.49
C LYS A 4 -28.82 -32.23 19.05
N PHE A 5 -28.45 -31.18 19.75
CA PHE A 5 -27.28 -30.35 19.42
C PHE A 5 -25.96 -31.14 19.34
N ASP A 6 -25.82 -32.18 20.17
CA ASP A 6 -24.64 -33.04 20.21
C ASP A 6 -24.66 -34.19 19.15
N GLU A 7 -25.78 -34.38 18.49
CA GLU A 7 -25.95 -35.36 17.40
C GLU A 7 -25.69 -34.75 16.00
N ILE A 8 -25.54 -33.42 15.88
CA ILE A 8 -25.36 -32.70 14.62
C ILE A 8 -23.90 -32.78 14.22
N ILE A 9 -23.56 -33.75 13.39
CA ILE A 9 -22.22 -33.99 12.88
C ILE A 9 -22.27 -34.12 11.33
N GLY A 10 -21.39 -33.43 10.64
CA GLY A 10 -21.30 -33.45 9.18
C GLY A 10 -22.42 -32.69 8.45
N ASP A 11 -22.75 -33.12 7.21
CA ASP A 11 -23.67 -32.36 6.36
C ASP A 11 -25.13 -32.87 6.52
N LEU A 12 -25.73 -32.57 7.66
CA LEU A 12 -27.13 -32.85 7.94
C LEU A 12 -28.07 -31.74 7.45
N PRO A 13 -29.35 -32.03 7.09
CA PRO A 13 -30.29 -31.07 6.57
C PRO A 13 -30.98 -30.28 7.73
N VAL A 14 -30.17 -29.55 8.52
CA VAL A 14 -30.59 -28.80 9.71
C VAL A 14 -30.63 -27.29 9.51
N GLY A 15 -30.16 -26.78 8.37
CA GLY A 15 -30.07 -25.34 8.05
C GLY A 15 -28.88 -24.64 8.66
N GLY A 16 -28.60 -23.40 8.21
CA GLY A 16 -27.40 -22.65 8.54
C GLY A 16 -27.25 -22.31 10.03
N LYS A 17 -28.32 -21.79 10.66
CA LYS A 17 -28.30 -21.43 12.11
C LYS A 17 -28.01 -22.64 13.00
N ALA A 18 -28.64 -23.80 12.72
CA ALA A 18 -28.39 -25.00 13.49
C ALA A 18 -26.98 -25.55 13.30
N LYS A 19 -26.44 -25.50 12.06
CA LYS A 19 -25.05 -25.86 11.77
C LYS A 19 -24.08 -24.95 12.51
N GLY A 20 -24.33 -23.63 12.54
CA GLY A 20 -23.54 -22.65 13.28
C GLY A 20 -23.51 -22.92 14.77
N LEU A 21 -24.67 -23.20 15.40
CA LEU A 21 -24.74 -23.58 16.81
C LEU A 21 -24.02 -24.90 17.12
N ALA A 22 -24.17 -25.91 16.26
CA ALA A 22 -23.47 -27.18 16.41
C ALA A 22 -21.95 -27.01 16.29
N LEU A 23 -21.49 -26.16 15.39
CA LEU A 23 -20.08 -25.79 15.24
C LEU A 23 -19.54 -25.11 16.50
N LEU A 24 -20.26 -24.17 17.07
CA LEU A 24 -19.87 -23.54 18.33
C LEU A 24 -19.70 -24.61 19.43
N HIS A 25 -20.63 -25.56 19.52
CA HIS A 25 -20.53 -26.67 20.47
C HIS A 25 -19.31 -27.55 20.26
N GLN A 26 -19.03 -27.90 19.00
CA GLN A 26 -17.86 -28.71 18.61
C GLN A 26 -16.53 -28.05 18.97
N HIS A 27 -16.48 -26.72 18.94
CA HIS A 27 -15.31 -25.95 19.35
C HIS A 27 -15.30 -25.57 20.84
N ALA A 28 -16.16 -26.26 21.66
CA ALA A 28 -16.25 -26.13 23.11
C ALA A 28 -16.69 -24.72 23.61
N PHE A 29 -17.50 -24.02 22.81
CA PHE A 29 -18.18 -22.82 23.27
C PHE A 29 -19.44 -23.18 24.04
N THR A 30 -19.76 -22.40 25.07
CA THR A 30 -21.00 -22.58 25.86
C THR A 30 -22.18 -22.09 25.04
N ILE A 31 -23.08 -23.01 24.71
CA ILE A 31 -24.32 -22.71 23.97
C ILE A 31 -25.54 -23.15 24.81
N PRO A 32 -26.70 -22.50 24.66
CA PRO A 32 -27.92 -23.04 25.23
C PRO A 32 -28.29 -24.37 24.57
N PRO A 33 -28.75 -25.36 25.33
CA PRO A 33 -29.20 -26.63 24.76
C PRO A 33 -30.31 -26.41 23.73
N PHE A 34 -30.28 -27.19 22.66
CA PHE A 34 -31.26 -27.09 21.57
C PHE A 34 -31.47 -28.44 20.90
N PHE A 35 -32.55 -28.52 20.16
CA PHE A 35 -32.72 -29.57 19.16
C PHE A 35 -33.35 -29.00 17.87
N VAL A 36 -33.23 -29.75 16.79
CA VAL A 36 -33.65 -29.33 15.46
C VAL A 36 -34.65 -30.30 14.88
N ILE A 37 -35.75 -29.77 14.41
CA ILE A 37 -36.76 -30.50 13.66
C ILE A 37 -36.46 -30.27 12.17
N THR A 38 -36.01 -31.30 11.46
CA THR A 38 -35.82 -31.21 10.01
C THR A 38 -37.15 -31.25 9.29
N PHE A 39 -37.14 -30.91 8.00
CA PHE A 39 -38.33 -31.00 7.15
C PHE A 39 -38.99 -32.38 7.22
N GLU A 40 -38.22 -33.46 7.23
CA GLU A 40 -38.74 -34.84 7.32
C GLU A 40 -39.19 -35.24 8.72
N GLY A 41 -38.74 -34.55 9.77
CA GLY A 41 -39.08 -34.82 11.16
C GLY A 41 -40.36 -34.18 11.64
N ARG A 42 -41.03 -33.34 10.83
CA ARG A 42 -42.20 -32.55 11.20
C ARG A 42 -43.38 -33.41 11.62
N GLU A 43 -43.71 -34.42 10.84
CA GLU A 43 -44.85 -35.34 11.15
C GLU A 43 -44.64 -36.06 12.47
N SER A 44 -43.46 -36.66 12.67
CA SER A 44 -43.08 -37.34 13.91
C SER A 44 -43.15 -36.41 15.14
N PHE A 45 -42.79 -35.11 14.95
CA PHE A 45 -42.85 -34.12 16.02
C PHE A 45 -44.30 -33.83 16.45
N PHE A 46 -45.25 -33.73 15.51
CA PHE A 46 -46.66 -33.43 15.80
C PHE A 46 -47.45 -34.65 16.23
N GLU A 47 -47.03 -35.88 15.84
CA GLU A 47 -47.70 -37.11 16.26
C GLU A 47 -47.43 -37.49 17.74
N SER A 48 -46.27 -37.17 18.27
CA SER A 48 -45.89 -37.50 19.66
C SER A 48 -45.09 -36.37 20.31
N PRO A 49 -45.71 -35.23 20.51
CA PRO A 49 -44.98 -34.10 21.09
C PRO A 49 -44.38 -34.39 22.43
N GLU A 50 -45.08 -35.08 23.32
CA GLU A 50 -44.67 -35.36 24.70
C GLU A 50 -43.45 -36.29 24.85
N SER A 51 -43.16 -37.16 23.86
CA SER A 51 -42.02 -38.08 23.93
C SER A 51 -40.65 -37.37 23.74
N HIS A 52 -40.65 -36.19 23.13
CA HIS A 52 -39.46 -35.38 22.91
C HIS A 52 -39.35 -34.20 23.91
N TYR A 53 -40.31 -34.05 24.84
CA TYR A 53 -40.64 -32.84 25.55
C TYR A 53 -40.41 -32.77 27.06
N SER A 54 -39.96 -33.82 27.72
CA SER A 54 -39.71 -33.71 29.19
C SER A 54 -38.75 -32.58 29.53
N TRP A 55 -37.93 -32.23 28.59
CA TRP A 55 -36.99 -31.10 28.64
C TRP A 55 -37.63 -29.75 28.27
N MET A 56 -38.67 -29.72 27.45
CA MET A 56 -39.30 -28.47 26.98
C MET A 56 -40.34 -27.91 27.93
N SER A 57 -40.81 -28.68 28.89
CA SER A 57 -41.76 -28.20 29.89
C SER A 57 -41.12 -27.32 30.97
N ASP A 58 -39.82 -27.38 31.10
CA ASP A 58 -39.10 -26.61 32.10
C ASP A 58 -38.51 -25.33 31.51
N GLY A 59 -38.96 -24.15 31.91
CA GLY A 59 -38.44 -22.83 31.51
C GLY A 59 -38.92 -22.34 30.13
N ASN A 60 -38.53 -21.15 29.81
CA ASN A 60 -38.85 -20.49 28.53
C ASN A 60 -37.98 -21.02 27.38
N LYS A 61 -38.55 -21.08 26.20
CA LYS A 61 -37.88 -21.53 24.97
C LYS A 61 -37.92 -20.46 23.86
N ALA A 62 -36.94 -20.52 22.98
CA ALA A 62 -36.94 -19.83 21.72
C ALA A 62 -37.18 -20.82 20.57
N VAL A 63 -38.06 -20.47 19.63
CA VAL A 63 -38.34 -21.23 18.44
C VAL A 63 -37.88 -20.40 17.26
N ARG A 64 -36.93 -20.93 16.49
CA ARG A 64 -36.26 -20.18 15.41
C ARG A 64 -36.24 -21.01 14.11
N SER A 65 -36.52 -20.38 12.99
CA SER A 65 -36.34 -21.04 11.68
C SER A 65 -34.83 -21.13 11.33
N SER A 66 -34.48 -22.20 10.62
CA SER A 66 -33.12 -22.45 10.11
C SER A 66 -33.22 -22.87 8.65
N GLY A 67 -33.02 -21.91 7.74
CA GLY A 67 -33.10 -22.13 6.30
C GLY A 67 -31.85 -22.85 5.78
N MET A 68 -32.03 -23.71 4.76
CA MET A 68 -30.91 -24.44 4.15
C MET A 68 -29.94 -23.52 3.40
N ARG A 69 -30.42 -22.38 2.89
CA ARG A 69 -29.61 -21.33 2.21
C ARG A 69 -29.29 -20.12 3.11
N GLU A 70 -29.80 -20.13 4.32
CA GLU A 70 -29.50 -19.10 5.31
C GLU A 70 -28.05 -19.27 5.74
N ASP A 71 -27.27 -18.19 5.76
CA ASP A 71 -25.86 -18.17 6.10
C ASP A 71 -24.89 -18.81 5.06
N GLY A 72 -25.31 -18.99 3.80
CA GLY A 72 -24.41 -19.34 2.68
C GLY A 72 -23.59 -18.11 2.23
N GLY A 73 -22.28 -18.31 1.93
CA GLY A 73 -21.27 -17.24 1.74
C GLY A 73 -21.53 -16.18 0.65
N ASN A 74 -22.63 -16.21 -0.08
CA ASN A 74 -22.86 -15.28 -1.20
C ASN A 74 -24.09 -14.37 -1.06
N GLN A 75 -25.01 -14.60 -0.11
CA GLN A 75 -26.18 -13.73 0.11
C GLN A 75 -26.66 -13.82 1.57
N SER A 76 -26.88 -12.68 2.20
CA SER A 76 -27.50 -12.59 3.52
C SER A 76 -29.01 -12.43 3.39
N PHE A 77 -29.76 -13.36 3.96
CA PHE A 77 -31.23 -13.29 4.07
C PHE A 77 -31.67 -12.77 5.46
N ALA A 78 -30.92 -11.85 6.02
CA ALA A 78 -31.19 -11.29 7.32
C ALA A 78 -32.61 -10.70 7.42
N GLY A 79 -33.38 -11.10 8.43
CA GLY A 79 -34.71 -10.55 8.70
C GLY A 79 -35.90 -11.16 7.94
N GLN A 80 -35.67 -12.18 7.09
CA GLN A 80 -36.77 -12.84 6.36
C GLN A 80 -37.41 -14.02 7.11
N PHE A 81 -36.82 -14.49 8.20
CA PHE A 81 -37.25 -15.65 8.92
C PHE A 81 -37.67 -15.30 10.36
N GLU A 82 -38.79 -15.89 10.82
CA GLU A 82 -39.37 -15.57 12.10
C GLU A 82 -38.67 -16.28 13.26
N SER A 83 -38.60 -15.58 14.40
CA SER A 83 -38.14 -16.12 15.68
C SER A 83 -39.14 -15.75 16.78
N TYR A 84 -39.51 -16.72 17.57
CA TYR A 84 -40.45 -16.57 18.67
C TYR A 84 -39.71 -16.82 19.97
N LEU A 85 -39.71 -15.83 20.86
CA LEU A 85 -38.95 -15.85 22.11
C LEU A 85 -39.90 -15.99 23.32
N ASN A 86 -39.34 -16.40 24.47
CA ASN A 86 -40.04 -16.48 25.74
C ASN A 86 -41.32 -17.37 25.74
N LEU A 87 -41.27 -18.43 24.96
CA LEU A 87 -42.39 -19.39 24.86
C LEU A 87 -42.36 -20.36 26.07
N ASN A 88 -43.48 -20.40 26.78
CA ASN A 88 -43.66 -21.36 27.89
C ASN A 88 -44.88 -22.22 27.62
N GLY A 89 -44.64 -23.53 27.69
CA GLY A 89 -45.68 -24.55 27.51
C GLY A 89 -45.71 -25.15 26.10
N ALA A 90 -45.95 -26.45 26.02
CA ALA A 90 -45.88 -27.29 24.82
C ALA A 90 -46.76 -26.76 23.68
N ASP A 91 -47.96 -26.29 23.98
CA ASP A 91 -48.93 -25.80 22.99
C ASP A 91 -48.41 -24.56 22.24
N LYS A 92 -47.83 -23.60 23.01
CA LYS A 92 -47.26 -22.38 22.41
C LYS A 92 -46.02 -22.69 21.55
N ILE A 93 -45.18 -23.61 22.02
CA ILE A 93 -44.01 -24.07 21.26
C ILE A 93 -44.47 -24.77 19.98
N ALA A 94 -45.43 -25.66 20.05
CA ALA A 94 -45.96 -26.35 18.88
C ALA A 94 -46.59 -25.37 17.87
N GLN A 95 -47.29 -24.34 18.37
CA GLN A 95 -47.82 -23.31 17.50
C GLN A 95 -46.69 -22.50 16.82
N ALA A 96 -45.67 -22.06 17.55
CA ALA A 96 -44.54 -21.35 17.00
C ALA A 96 -43.75 -22.19 15.96
N VAL A 97 -43.65 -23.49 16.18
CA VAL A 97 -43.08 -24.43 15.19
C VAL A 97 -43.88 -24.41 13.89
N LYS A 98 -45.22 -24.45 13.98
CA LYS A 98 -46.10 -24.35 12.81
C LYS A 98 -45.93 -22.99 12.08
N ASP A 99 -45.85 -21.91 12.84
CA ASP A 99 -45.72 -20.57 12.28
C ASP A 99 -44.34 -20.38 11.60
N CYS A 100 -43.23 -20.88 12.17
CA CYS A 100 -41.91 -20.93 11.53
C CYS A 100 -41.92 -21.73 10.22
N ILE A 101 -42.64 -22.87 10.20
CA ILE A 101 -42.77 -23.68 9.00
C ILE A 101 -43.59 -22.93 7.93
N ALA A 102 -44.70 -22.31 8.32
CA ALA A 102 -45.58 -21.56 7.41
C ALA A 102 -44.86 -20.34 6.79
N SER A 103 -44.05 -19.61 7.57
CA SER A 103 -43.25 -18.48 7.09
C SER A 103 -42.25 -18.92 5.99
N GLY A 104 -41.57 -20.04 6.19
CA GLY A 104 -40.66 -20.62 5.19
C GLY A 104 -41.36 -21.11 3.90
N GLU A 105 -42.66 -21.50 3.99
CA GLU A 105 -43.44 -21.91 2.85
C GLU A 105 -44.00 -20.72 2.05
N ALA A 106 -44.26 -19.58 2.72
CA ALA A 106 -44.74 -18.36 2.06
C ALA A 106 -43.70 -17.74 1.12
N ASP A 107 -42.42 -17.86 1.42
CA ASP A 107 -41.30 -17.40 0.57
C ASP A 107 -41.08 -18.32 -0.65
N ARG A 108 -41.48 -19.60 -0.58
CA ARG A 108 -41.42 -20.53 -1.72
C ARG A 108 -42.35 -20.13 -2.90
N VAL A 109 -43.44 -19.44 -2.65
CA VAL A 109 -44.37 -19.05 -3.68
C VAL A 109 -43.81 -17.92 -4.58
N LYS A 110 -42.75 -17.22 -4.15
CA LYS A 110 -42.13 -16.13 -4.91
C LYS A 110 -41.00 -16.56 -5.83
N SER A 111 -40.46 -17.77 -5.73
CA SER A 111 -39.41 -18.28 -6.61
C SER A 111 -39.92 -19.39 -7.52
N TYR A 112 -40.30 -19.04 -8.74
CA TYR A 112 -40.68 -19.98 -9.80
C TYR A 112 -39.45 -20.71 -10.36
N ASP A 113 -38.96 -21.74 -9.69
CA ASP A 113 -38.01 -22.67 -10.30
C ASP A 113 -38.25 -24.10 -9.85
N SER A 114 -38.46 -25.01 -10.78
CA SER A 114 -39.02 -26.36 -10.58
C SER A 114 -38.04 -27.39 -9.97
N ASP A 115 -36.73 -27.10 -9.90
CA ASP A 115 -35.73 -28.03 -9.34
C ASP A 115 -35.35 -27.69 -7.87
N ALA A 116 -35.97 -26.68 -7.27
CA ALA A 116 -35.63 -26.12 -5.96
C ALA A 116 -36.30 -26.83 -4.77
N HIS A 117 -36.97 -27.97 -4.95
CA HIS A 117 -37.78 -28.58 -3.90
C HIS A 117 -37.03 -29.10 -2.69
N LYS A 118 -35.75 -29.45 -2.80
CA LYS A 118 -34.90 -29.85 -1.67
C LYS A 118 -34.06 -28.73 -1.05
N GLU A 119 -33.70 -27.74 -1.83
CA GLU A 119 -32.80 -26.65 -1.40
C GLU A 119 -33.48 -25.53 -0.61
N ASN A 120 -34.81 -25.41 -0.65
CA ASN A 120 -35.59 -24.38 0.03
C ASN A 120 -36.34 -24.90 1.29
N SER A 121 -35.89 -26.04 1.90
CA SER A 121 -36.51 -26.55 3.12
C SER A 121 -36.03 -25.78 4.35
N VAL A 122 -36.95 -25.45 5.26
CA VAL A 122 -36.67 -24.80 6.53
C VAL A 122 -36.71 -25.84 7.63
N ALA A 123 -35.66 -25.99 8.41
CA ALA A 123 -35.66 -26.70 9.70
C ALA A 123 -36.07 -25.73 10.81
N VAL A 124 -36.48 -26.24 11.95
CA VAL A 124 -36.89 -25.43 13.11
C VAL A 124 -36.04 -25.81 14.30
N ILE A 125 -35.41 -24.81 14.92
CA ILE A 125 -34.63 -24.93 16.16
C ILE A 125 -35.56 -24.63 17.34
N ILE A 126 -35.54 -25.48 18.35
CA ILE A 126 -36.11 -25.18 19.67
C ILE A 126 -34.95 -25.11 20.66
N GLN A 127 -34.69 -23.95 21.20
CA GLN A 127 -33.54 -23.63 22.01
C GLN A 127 -33.95 -23.12 23.41
N GLU A 128 -33.19 -23.44 24.41
CA GLU A 128 -33.40 -22.93 25.77
C GLU A 128 -33.15 -21.42 25.78
N MET A 129 -34.07 -20.66 26.42
CA MET A 129 -33.91 -19.23 26.63
C MET A 129 -32.94 -18.96 27.76
N ILE A 130 -32.01 -18.05 27.52
CA ILE A 130 -31.14 -17.53 28.57
C ILE A 130 -31.81 -16.32 29.20
N ASP A 131 -31.84 -16.27 30.50
CA ASP A 131 -32.25 -15.08 31.26
C ASP A 131 -31.07 -14.12 31.27
N ALA A 132 -31.02 -13.30 30.22
CA ALA A 132 -29.85 -12.47 29.93
C ALA A 132 -29.86 -11.22 30.82
N LYS A 133 -28.79 -11.03 31.56
CA LYS A 133 -28.44 -9.80 32.23
C LYS A 133 -28.14 -8.70 31.22
N TYR A 134 -27.35 -9.03 30.23
CA TYR A 134 -27.08 -8.24 29.02
C TYR A 134 -26.73 -9.17 27.86
N ALA A 135 -26.94 -8.67 26.66
CA ALA A 135 -26.70 -9.43 25.46
C ALA A 135 -26.24 -8.49 24.32
N GLY A 136 -25.83 -9.05 23.17
CA GLY A 136 -25.42 -8.25 22.07
C GLY A 136 -25.01 -9.00 20.82
N VAL A 137 -24.38 -8.24 19.92
CA VAL A 137 -23.76 -8.77 18.72
C VAL A 137 -22.30 -8.36 18.72
N ALA A 138 -21.43 -9.27 18.34
CA ALA A 138 -20.00 -9.00 18.24
C ALA A 138 -19.48 -9.41 16.87
N PHE A 139 -18.60 -8.60 16.33
CA PHE A 139 -18.02 -8.74 15.00
C PHE A 139 -16.52 -8.94 15.10
N SER A 140 -15.96 -9.89 14.36
CA SER A 140 -14.52 -10.10 14.28
C SER A 140 -13.80 -9.04 13.41
N ALA A 141 -14.56 -8.22 12.69
CA ALA A 141 -14.11 -7.06 11.93
C ALA A 141 -15.16 -5.95 12.02
N ASP A 142 -14.76 -4.69 11.86
CA ASP A 142 -15.73 -3.60 11.79
C ASP A 142 -16.55 -3.68 10.49
N PRO A 143 -17.86 -3.97 10.54
CA PRO A 143 -18.69 -4.14 9.36
C PRO A 143 -18.92 -2.84 8.58
N VAL A 144 -18.64 -1.67 9.18
CA VAL A 144 -18.83 -0.35 8.57
C VAL A 144 -17.57 0.14 7.87
N SER A 145 -16.43 0.15 8.56
CA SER A 145 -15.15 0.59 7.99
C SER A 145 -14.42 -0.52 7.26
N GLY A 146 -14.78 -1.80 7.46
CA GLY A 146 -14.10 -2.96 6.92
C GLY A 146 -12.79 -3.31 7.63
N ARG A 147 -12.43 -2.64 8.72
CA ARG A 147 -11.19 -2.89 9.47
C ARG A 147 -11.23 -4.25 10.15
N ARG A 148 -10.26 -5.10 9.83
CA ARG A 148 -10.14 -6.48 10.36
C ARG A 148 -9.20 -6.61 11.55
N ASP A 149 -8.55 -5.53 11.92
CA ASP A 149 -7.74 -5.40 13.13
C ASP A 149 -8.56 -5.05 14.36
N LEU A 150 -9.84 -4.70 14.17
CA LEU A 150 -10.77 -4.38 15.24
C LEU A 150 -11.83 -5.47 15.40
N SER A 151 -12.12 -5.83 16.64
CA SER A 151 -13.41 -6.45 16.98
C SER A 151 -14.37 -5.37 17.49
N ILE A 152 -15.62 -5.43 17.04
CA ILE A 152 -16.69 -4.52 17.45
C ILE A 152 -17.68 -5.29 18.31
N ILE A 153 -17.90 -4.86 19.53
CA ILE A 153 -18.83 -5.50 20.46
C ILE A 153 -19.95 -4.50 20.79
N ASN A 154 -21.15 -4.82 20.37
CA ASN A 154 -22.35 -4.05 20.69
C ASN A 154 -23.11 -4.72 21.85
N ILE A 155 -23.46 -3.94 22.87
CA ILE A 155 -24.05 -4.43 24.14
C ILE A 155 -25.33 -3.70 24.41
N VAL A 156 -26.37 -4.43 24.83
CA VAL A 156 -27.64 -3.89 25.31
C VAL A 156 -28.04 -4.56 26.63
N ASP A 157 -28.81 -3.85 27.43
CA ASP A 157 -29.40 -4.36 28.65
C ASP A 157 -30.50 -5.42 28.38
N GLY A 158 -30.39 -6.58 29.00
CA GLY A 158 -31.31 -7.71 28.78
C GLY A 158 -31.11 -8.42 27.45
N LEU A 159 -32.18 -8.71 26.71
CA LEU A 159 -32.14 -9.47 25.45
C LEU A 159 -31.74 -8.62 24.23
N SER A 160 -31.07 -9.25 23.29
CA SER A 160 -30.56 -8.62 22.06
C SER A 160 -31.61 -8.35 20.96
N ASP A 161 -32.88 -8.80 21.14
CA ASP A 161 -33.99 -8.61 20.20
C ASP A 161 -34.23 -7.13 19.85
N LYS A 162 -34.13 -6.25 20.86
CA LYS A 162 -34.27 -4.81 20.66
C LYS A 162 -33.15 -4.19 19.81
N LEU A 163 -31.95 -4.79 19.83
CA LEU A 163 -30.83 -4.37 19.01
C LEU A 163 -31.00 -4.78 17.55
N VAL A 164 -31.41 -6.05 17.33
CA VAL A 164 -31.63 -6.60 16.01
C VAL A 164 -32.77 -5.87 15.29
N ASP A 165 -33.81 -5.45 16.03
CA ASP A 165 -34.93 -4.67 15.52
C ASP A 165 -34.63 -3.17 15.33
N GLY A 166 -33.43 -2.69 15.68
CA GLY A 166 -33.05 -1.29 15.63
C GLY A 166 -33.80 -0.37 16.60
N LYS A 167 -34.36 -0.94 17.70
CA LYS A 167 -35.14 -0.22 18.73
C LYS A 167 -34.33 0.28 19.90
N ALA A 168 -33.08 -0.13 20.04
CA ALA A 168 -32.16 0.31 21.10
C ALA A 168 -30.83 0.75 20.53
N GLU A 169 -30.26 1.84 21.06
CA GLU A 169 -28.88 2.23 20.79
C GLU A 169 -27.96 1.37 21.68
N PRO A 170 -27.04 0.59 21.08
CA PRO A 170 -26.12 -0.22 21.87
C PRO A 170 -24.97 0.61 22.43
N GLU A 171 -24.41 0.17 23.53
CA GLU A 171 -23.05 0.52 23.90
C GLU A 171 -22.10 -0.21 22.90
N GLN A 172 -21.22 0.53 22.22
CA GLN A 172 -20.22 -0.05 21.30
C GLN A 172 -18.84 -0.01 21.94
N ILE A 173 -18.19 -1.15 21.98
CA ILE A 173 -16.81 -1.33 22.44
C ILE A 173 -15.96 -1.77 21.25
N GLU A 174 -14.83 -1.08 21.02
CA GLU A 174 -13.83 -1.42 20.00
C GLU A 174 -12.61 -2.04 20.67
N ILE A 175 -12.20 -3.22 20.22
CA ILE A 175 -11.00 -3.92 20.72
C ILE A 175 -10.02 -4.08 19.56
N ASN A 176 -8.81 -3.53 19.73
CA ASN A 176 -7.72 -3.77 18.79
C ASN A 176 -7.10 -5.14 19.02
N ASN A 177 -7.19 -6.04 18.04
CA ASN A 177 -6.75 -7.43 18.13
C ASN A 177 -5.24 -7.61 18.13
N TYR A 178 -4.49 -6.59 17.64
CA TYR A 178 -3.05 -6.65 17.44
C TYR A 178 -2.26 -5.66 18.31
N GLY A 179 -2.95 -4.81 19.04
CA GLY A 179 -2.34 -3.89 20.01
C GLY A 179 -1.78 -4.58 21.23
N PRO A 180 -1.07 -3.86 22.12
CA PRO A 180 -0.69 -4.34 23.44
C PRO A 180 -1.93 -4.89 24.16
N LYS A 181 -1.78 -6.01 24.90
CA LYS A 181 -2.90 -6.76 25.54
C LYS A 181 -4.05 -5.84 25.97
N GLY A 182 -5.20 -6.00 25.31
CA GLY A 182 -6.43 -5.31 25.69
C GLY A 182 -6.38 -3.79 25.51
N SER A 183 -5.62 -3.28 24.54
CA SER A 183 -5.72 -1.85 24.19
C SER A 183 -7.11 -1.59 23.61
N LYS A 184 -8.07 -1.42 24.52
CA LYS A 184 -9.25 -0.61 24.24
C LYS A 184 -8.73 0.73 23.76
N SER A 185 -9.43 1.37 22.81
CA SER A 185 -9.21 2.80 22.62
C SER A 185 -9.22 3.45 24.00
N ASP A 186 -8.21 4.17 24.37
CA ASP A 186 -7.76 4.50 25.75
C ASP A 186 -8.79 5.06 26.74
N GLN A 187 -10.11 4.99 26.50
CA GLN A 187 -11.16 5.63 27.29
C GLN A 187 -12.50 4.88 27.42
N GLN A 188 -12.67 3.63 26.99
CA GLN A 188 -13.97 2.96 27.05
C GLN A 188 -14.05 1.88 28.15
N GLU A 189 -14.48 2.27 29.36
CA GLU A 189 -15.04 1.32 30.33
C GLU A 189 -16.47 0.97 29.93
N SER A 190 -16.80 -0.33 29.82
CA SER A 190 -18.16 -0.75 29.55
C SER A 190 -19.05 -0.53 30.79
N LYS A 191 -20.28 -0.09 30.55
CA LYS A 191 -21.30 0.05 31.62
C LYS A 191 -21.92 -1.29 32.02
N PHE A 192 -21.86 -2.29 31.12
CA PHE A 192 -22.56 -3.56 31.29
C PHE A 192 -21.60 -4.72 31.54
N ALA A 193 -20.56 -4.87 30.70
CA ALA A 193 -19.70 -6.03 30.70
C ALA A 193 -18.37 -5.79 31.42
N SER A 194 -17.92 -6.76 32.20
CA SER A 194 -16.58 -6.73 32.77
C SER A 194 -15.48 -6.94 31.71
N ASP A 195 -14.27 -6.48 32.02
CA ASP A 195 -13.12 -6.67 31.13
C ASP A 195 -12.84 -8.15 30.84
N SER A 196 -13.12 -9.05 31.79
CA SER A 196 -12.95 -10.49 31.61
C SER A 196 -13.92 -11.06 30.59
N ILE A 197 -15.18 -10.65 30.60
CA ILE A 197 -16.19 -11.07 29.61
C ILE A 197 -15.86 -10.52 28.23
N LEU A 198 -15.46 -9.26 28.14
CA LEU A 198 -15.06 -8.66 26.86
C LEU A 198 -13.84 -9.37 26.28
N GLN A 199 -12.88 -9.74 27.12
CA GLN A 199 -11.71 -10.49 26.68
C GLN A 199 -12.06 -11.91 26.23
N GLU A 200 -12.90 -12.64 27.01
CA GLU A 200 -13.37 -13.98 26.64
C GLU A 200 -14.13 -13.97 25.32
N LEU A 201 -14.99 -12.97 25.11
CA LEU A 201 -15.73 -12.80 23.86
C LEU A 201 -14.80 -12.52 22.68
N ASN A 202 -13.82 -11.62 22.87
CA ASN A 202 -12.85 -11.30 21.84
C ASN A 202 -11.93 -12.48 21.48
N ASP A 203 -11.44 -13.20 22.49
CA ASP A 203 -10.61 -14.40 22.27
C ASP A 203 -11.41 -15.48 21.52
N GLY A 204 -12.69 -15.61 21.83
CA GLY A 204 -13.61 -16.51 21.12
C GLY A 204 -13.84 -16.10 19.68
N LEU A 205 -14.02 -14.79 19.39
CA LEU A 205 -14.12 -14.27 18.02
C LEU A 205 -12.86 -14.58 17.19
N ILE A 206 -11.69 -14.34 17.75
CA ILE A 206 -10.41 -14.62 17.10
C ILE A 206 -10.25 -16.10 16.80
N LYS A 207 -10.57 -16.96 17.78
CA LYS A 207 -10.53 -18.43 17.64
C LYS A 207 -11.45 -18.89 16.51
N LEU A 208 -12.72 -18.49 16.51
CA LEU A 208 -13.70 -18.87 15.50
C LEU A 208 -13.34 -18.34 14.11
N LYS A 209 -12.92 -17.09 13.98
CA LYS A 209 -12.43 -16.52 12.74
C LYS A 209 -11.29 -17.36 12.14
N HIS A 210 -10.34 -17.79 12.97
CA HIS A 210 -9.21 -18.62 12.52
C HIS A 210 -9.68 -19.99 12.04
N GLU A 211 -10.56 -20.66 12.78
CA GLU A 211 -11.09 -21.97 12.44
C GLU A 211 -11.94 -21.96 11.18
N LEU A 212 -12.73 -20.91 10.98
CA LEU A 212 -13.64 -20.76 9.85
C LEU A 212 -12.97 -20.15 8.61
N GLY A 213 -11.84 -19.47 8.78
CA GLY A 213 -11.08 -18.84 7.69
C GLY A 213 -11.72 -17.58 7.08
N HIS A 214 -12.73 -16.99 7.74
CA HIS A 214 -13.39 -15.76 7.32
C HIS A 214 -13.87 -14.94 8.51
N GLU A 215 -14.20 -13.67 8.27
CA GLU A 215 -14.75 -12.77 9.29
C GLU A 215 -16.16 -13.19 9.66
N ILE A 216 -16.48 -13.08 10.96
CA ILE A 216 -17.73 -13.55 11.54
C ILE A 216 -18.43 -12.50 12.36
N ASP A 217 -19.75 -12.57 12.42
CA ASP A 217 -20.56 -11.99 13.48
C ASP A 217 -21.13 -13.08 14.38
N VAL A 218 -21.32 -12.74 15.65
CA VAL A 218 -21.90 -13.65 16.64
C VAL A 218 -22.95 -12.92 17.46
N GLU A 219 -24.09 -13.61 17.74
CA GLU A 219 -25.01 -13.21 18.79
C GLU A 219 -24.59 -13.89 20.10
N TRP A 220 -24.61 -13.14 21.17
CA TRP A 220 -24.17 -13.63 22.48
C TRP A 220 -25.02 -13.06 23.62
N ALA A 221 -25.01 -13.71 24.78
CA ALA A 221 -25.67 -13.25 25.99
C ALA A 221 -24.89 -13.68 27.23
N VAL A 222 -25.04 -12.92 28.31
CA VAL A 222 -24.47 -13.22 29.62
C VAL A 222 -25.62 -13.31 30.61
N ASP A 223 -25.67 -14.38 31.41
CA ASP A 223 -26.66 -14.60 32.44
C ASP A 223 -26.31 -13.88 33.78
N GLU A 224 -27.20 -13.99 34.77
CA GLU A 224 -26.98 -13.41 36.09
C GLU A 224 -25.77 -14.00 36.85
N ASN A 225 -25.25 -15.15 36.42
CA ASN A 225 -24.07 -15.79 36.98
C ASN A 225 -22.77 -15.39 36.25
N ASP A 226 -22.83 -14.38 35.35
CA ASP A 226 -21.74 -13.94 34.48
C ASP A 226 -21.22 -15.06 33.54
N THR A 227 -22.11 -16.00 33.14
CA THR A 227 -21.77 -17.03 32.12
C THR A 227 -22.05 -16.50 30.74
N LEU A 228 -21.02 -16.53 29.86
CA LEU A 228 -21.13 -16.14 28.44
C LEU A 228 -21.71 -17.29 27.61
N TYR A 229 -22.80 -17.03 26.92
CA TYR A 229 -23.45 -17.94 25.97
C TYR A 229 -23.32 -17.42 24.53
N TRP A 230 -22.99 -18.33 23.64
CA TRP A 230 -22.91 -18.05 22.18
C TRP A 230 -24.23 -18.55 21.56
N LEU A 231 -24.97 -17.64 20.92
CA LEU A 231 -26.34 -17.88 20.47
C LEU A 231 -26.46 -18.11 18.97
N GLN A 232 -25.55 -17.56 18.21
CA GLN A 232 -25.47 -17.72 16.74
C GLN A 232 -24.09 -17.32 16.27
N VAL A 233 -23.61 -17.92 15.16
CA VAL A 233 -22.43 -17.49 14.39
C VAL A 233 -22.75 -17.51 12.91
N ARG A 234 -22.30 -16.51 12.19
CA ARG A 234 -22.45 -16.42 10.73
C ARG A 234 -21.30 -15.62 10.11
N PRO A 235 -21.04 -15.78 8.78
CA PRO A 235 -20.04 -14.98 8.08
C PRO A 235 -20.53 -13.53 7.92
N ILE A 236 -19.61 -12.56 8.03
CA ILE A 236 -19.89 -11.17 7.64
C ILE A 236 -19.84 -11.08 6.12
N THR A 237 -20.99 -11.01 5.47
CA THR A 237 -21.11 -10.99 3.99
C THR A 237 -21.03 -9.59 3.39
N THR A 238 -21.06 -8.54 4.22
CA THR A 238 -21.01 -7.13 3.77
C THR A 238 -19.61 -6.62 3.55
N LEU A 239 -18.60 -7.34 4.02
CA LEU A 239 -17.20 -6.95 3.83
C LEU A 239 -16.80 -7.17 2.38
N SER A 240 -16.25 -6.14 1.74
CA SER A 240 -15.65 -6.30 0.42
C SER A 240 -14.33 -7.09 0.52
N ASP A 241 -13.89 -7.73 -0.57
CA ASP A 241 -12.58 -8.43 -0.62
C ASP A 241 -11.40 -7.44 -0.54
N VAL A 242 -11.70 -6.16 -0.65
CA VAL A 242 -10.72 -5.05 -0.60
C VAL A 242 -11.03 -4.20 0.62
N HIS A 243 -10.16 -4.22 1.63
CA HIS A 243 -10.38 -3.56 2.92
C HIS A 243 -9.36 -2.47 3.19
N PRO A 244 -9.75 -1.41 3.92
CA PRO A 244 -8.78 -0.54 4.60
C PRO A 244 -7.88 -1.40 5.50
N ASN A 245 -6.58 -1.22 5.36
CA ASN A 245 -5.58 -1.86 6.20
C ASN A 245 -5.47 -1.07 7.52
N GLU A 246 -5.08 -1.72 8.61
CA GLU A 246 -4.82 -1.05 9.89
C GLU A 246 -3.73 0.04 9.82
N LEU A 247 -2.92 0.00 8.76
CA LEU A 247 -1.87 1.00 8.50
C LEU A 247 -2.33 2.11 7.53
N ASP A 248 -3.61 2.11 7.12
CA ASP A 248 -4.13 3.13 6.23
C ASP A 248 -4.18 4.50 6.91
N SER A 249 -3.86 5.53 6.16
CA SER A 249 -3.91 6.91 6.62
C SER A 249 -5.35 7.42 6.64
N SER A 250 -5.68 8.25 7.62
CA SER A 250 -6.95 9.00 7.62
C SER A 250 -6.96 10.05 6.52
N LEU A 251 -8.11 10.29 5.90
CA LEU A 251 -8.33 11.39 4.98
C LEU A 251 -8.55 12.71 5.74
N ALA A 252 -7.99 13.81 5.23
CA ALA A 252 -8.25 15.14 5.77
C ALA A 252 -9.69 15.62 5.44
N SER A 253 -10.27 15.14 4.34
CA SER A 253 -11.65 15.39 3.95
C SER A 253 -12.10 14.32 2.94
N SER A 254 -13.42 14.15 2.77
CA SER A 254 -13.98 13.25 1.77
C SER A 254 -13.59 13.60 0.31
N ASN A 255 -13.08 14.79 0.07
CA ASN A 255 -12.66 15.29 -1.24
C ASN A 255 -11.15 15.55 -1.29
N GLU A 256 -10.36 14.95 -0.39
CA GLU A 256 -8.90 15.06 -0.44
C GLU A 256 -8.36 14.55 -1.77
N ILE A 257 -7.48 15.34 -2.40
CA ILE A 257 -6.90 14.98 -3.69
C ILE A 257 -5.60 14.24 -3.46
N LEU A 258 -5.58 12.99 -3.88
CA LEU A 258 -4.44 12.08 -3.73
C LEU A 258 -3.87 11.72 -5.09
N THR A 259 -2.54 11.56 -5.18
CA THR A 259 -1.89 11.11 -6.41
C THR A 259 -0.78 10.09 -6.15
N ARG A 260 -0.66 9.15 -7.11
CA ARG A 260 0.46 8.20 -7.21
C ARG A 260 1.64 8.79 -7.98
N ALA A 261 1.46 9.87 -8.70
CA ALA A 261 2.54 10.51 -9.45
C ALA A 261 3.70 10.88 -8.53
N ASN A 262 4.92 10.73 -9.00
CA ASN A 262 6.17 10.96 -8.28
C ASN A 262 6.41 9.95 -7.13
N ILE A 263 5.49 9.82 -6.16
CA ILE A 263 5.65 8.86 -5.06
C ILE A 263 5.64 7.41 -5.54
N GLY A 264 4.88 7.10 -6.59
CA GLY A 264 4.85 5.77 -7.21
C GLY A 264 6.16 5.37 -7.88
N GLU A 265 7.07 6.32 -8.15
CA GLU A 265 8.44 6.02 -8.61
C GLU A 265 9.41 5.83 -7.43
N MET A 266 9.20 6.57 -6.34
CA MET A 266 10.03 6.46 -5.13
C MET A 266 9.68 5.21 -4.32
N MET A 267 8.38 4.89 -4.25
CA MET A 267 7.79 3.79 -3.49
C MET A 267 6.86 2.98 -4.41
N PRO A 268 7.40 2.30 -5.41
CA PRO A 268 6.60 1.51 -6.32
C PRO A 268 6.01 0.28 -5.65
N GLY A 269 4.75 -0.02 -5.98
CA GLY A 269 4.04 -1.16 -5.40
C GLY A 269 3.64 -0.94 -3.93
N HIS A 270 3.36 -2.03 -3.24
CA HIS A 270 3.08 -2.06 -1.81
C HIS A 270 4.38 -2.04 -0.99
N LEU A 271 4.30 -1.55 0.22
CA LEU A 271 5.41 -1.52 1.18
C LEU A 271 5.10 -2.41 2.37
N THR A 272 6.14 -2.96 2.98
CA THR A 272 5.98 -3.72 4.21
C THR A 272 5.70 -2.79 5.40
N PRO A 273 5.04 -3.29 6.46
CA PRO A 273 4.78 -2.52 7.68
C PRO A 273 6.03 -1.87 8.28
N LEU A 274 7.18 -2.56 8.23
CA LEU A 274 8.43 -1.98 8.72
C LEU A 274 8.86 -0.78 7.87
N SER A 275 8.80 -0.91 6.55
CA SER A 275 9.14 0.19 5.63
C SER A 275 8.22 1.40 5.82
N LEU A 276 6.92 1.17 6.01
CA LEU A 276 5.93 2.22 6.28
C LEU A 276 6.23 2.96 7.59
N SER A 277 6.44 2.22 8.68
CA SER A 277 6.60 2.81 10.00
C SER A 277 7.94 3.53 10.19
N ALA A 278 9.00 3.09 9.51
CA ALA A 278 10.32 3.72 9.61
C ALA A 278 10.54 4.76 8.51
N PHE A 279 10.49 4.36 7.23
CA PHE A 279 10.85 5.24 6.11
C PHE A 279 9.69 6.15 5.71
N GLY A 280 8.46 5.61 5.69
CA GLY A 280 7.28 6.39 5.38
C GLY A 280 7.11 7.57 6.33
N ARG A 281 7.34 7.33 7.62
CA ARG A 281 7.30 8.38 8.64
C ARG A 281 8.40 9.44 8.43
N ALA A 282 9.60 9.02 8.05
CA ALA A 282 10.70 9.94 7.84
C ALA A 282 10.49 10.87 6.62
N ILE A 283 9.82 10.38 5.56
CA ILE A 283 9.46 11.21 4.40
C ILE A 283 8.46 12.29 4.82
N GLU A 284 7.40 11.92 5.54
CA GLU A 284 6.41 12.87 6.06
C GLU A 284 7.06 13.92 6.97
N TYR A 285 7.95 13.50 7.87
CA TYR A 285 8.72 14.40 8.71
C TYR A 285 9.49 15.45 7.88
N GLY A 286 10.15 15.04 6.79
CA GLY A 286 10.92 15.94 5.93
C GLY A 286 10.06 17.05 5.32
N ILE A 287 8.82 16.74 4.93
CA ILE A 287 7.87 17.71 4.39
C ILE A 287 7.35 18.64 5.50
N GLN A 288 7.00 18.10 6.64
CA GLN A 288 6.52 18.88 7.77
C GLN A 288 7.59 19.81 8.34
N ASP A 289 8.88 19.37 8.41
CA ASP A 289 10.01 20.25 8.79
C ASP A 289 10.13 21.45 7.83
N PHE A 290 10.01 21.20 6.53
CA PHE A 290 9.98 22.29 5.56
C PHE A 290 8.83 23.28 5.83
N TYR A 291 7.62 22.79 6.10
CA TYR A 291 6.47 23.63 6.41
C TYR A 291 6.70 24.44 7.68
N MET A 292 7.26 23.83 8.71
CA MET A 292 7.62 24.50 9.96
C MET A 292 8.69 25.60 9.72
N GLN A 293 9.75 25.28 8.99
CA GLN A 293 10.83 26.23 8.68
C GLN A 293 10.34 27.41 7.84
N CYS A 294 9.37 27.19 6.97
CA CYS A 294 8.74 28.23 6.15
C CYS A 294 7.64 29.00 6.88
N GLY A 295 7.21 28.57 8.07
CA GLY A 295 6.16 29.22 8.85
C GLY A 295 4.75 28.91 8.39
N VAL A 296 4.56 27.76 7.75
CA VAL A 296 3.26 27.19 7.35
C VAL A 296 2.60 26.51 8.54
N GLN A 297 3.36 25.76 9.32
CA GLN A 297 2.93 25.11 10.55
C GLN A 297 3.84 25.46 11.73
N LYS A 298 3.43 25.16 12.97
CA LYS A 298 4.15 25.51 14.19
C LYS A 298 4.95 24.35 14.78
N GLU A 299 4.49 23.13 14.56
CA GLU A 299 5.05 21.89 15.13
C GLU A 299 4.98 20.76 14.10
N ILE A 300 5.67 19.68 14.38
CA ILE A 300 5.65 18.46 13.57
C ILE A 300 4.69 17.48 14.24
N PHE A 301 3.72 17.00 13.49
CA PHE A 301 2.70 16.07 13.95
C PHE A 301 3.12 14.62 13.63
N GLU A 302 2.61 13.66 14.37
CA GLU A 302 2.83 12.24 14.08
C GLU A 302 2.02 11.76 12.87
N GLU A 303 0.88 12.39 12.62
CA GLU A 303 -0.02 12.06 11.53
C GLU A 303 0.59 12.33 10.15
N HIS A 304 0.14 11.56 9.18
CA HIS A 304 0.50 11.69 7.78
C HIS A 304 -0.44 12.67 7.07
N PHE A 305 0.03 13.88 6.79
CA PHE A 305 -0.78 14.92 6.10
C PHE A 305 -0.46 15.02 4.62
N ASN A 306 0.80 14.83 4.25
CA ASN A 306 1.28 15.05 2.89
C ASN A 306 1.52 13.74 2.14
N ILE A 307 2.02 12.72 2.84
CA ILE A 307 2.17 11.38 2.30
C ILE A 307 1.17 10.48 3.01
N LYS A 308 0.24 9.93 2.26
CA LYS A 308 -0.79 9.02 2.74
C LYS A 308 -0.48 7.60 2.32
N TYR A 309 -0.92 6.63 3.09
CA TYR A 309 -0.79 5.22 2.77
C TYR A 309 -2.17 4.56 2.78
N PHE A 310 -2.45 3.79 1.71
CA PHE A 310 -3.66 2.99 1.60
C PHE A 310 -3.28 1.66 0.96
N TYR A 311 -3.74 0.56 1.54
CA TYR A 311 -3.37 -0.79 1.10
C TYR A 311 -1.85 -0.95 0.99
N ASN A 312 -1.12 -0.39 1.92
CA ASN A 312 0.35 -0.32 1.94
C ASN A 312 0.99 0.37 0.73
N HIS A 313 0.25 1.16 -0.05
CA HIS A 313 0.76 1.95 -1.16
C HIS A 313 0.83 3.43 -0.78
N GLY A 314 1.90 4.11 -1.20
CA GLY A 314 2.09 5.54 -0.94
C GLY A 314 1.33 6.43 -1.91
N PHE A 315 0.75 7.51 -1.41
CA PHE A 315 0.08 8.58 -2.17
C PHE A 315 0.57 9.94 -1.67
N ILE A 316 0.70 10.90 -2.57
CA ILE A 316 0.91 12.31 -2.21
C ILE A 316 -0.46 12.97 -2.07
N SER A 317 -0.71 13.64 -0.95
CA SER A 317 -1.85 14.54 -0.80
C SER A 317 -1.55 15.86 -1.50
N LEU A 318 -2.15 16.08 -2.68
CA LEU A 318 -2.09 17.38 -3.34
C LEU A 318 -2.80 18.45 -2.50
N THR A 319 -3.89 18.09 -1.82
CA THR A 319 -4.57 18.97 -0.86
C THR A 319 -3.60 19.44 0.24
N GLY A 320 -2.79 18.53 0.79
CA GLY A 320 -1.75 18.89 1.76
C GLY A 320 -0.68 19.80 1.18
N LEU A 321 -0.25 19.54 -0.05
CA LEU A 321 0.73 20.40 -0.74
C LEU A 321 0.17 21.78 -1.12
N TYR A 322 -1.11 21.90 -1.42
CA TYR A 322 -1.73 23.19 -1.71
C TYR A 322 -1.74 24.14 -0.50
N ALA A 323 -1.73 23.57 0.71
CA ALA A 323 -1.67 24.38 1.93
C ALA A 323 -0.45 25.32 1.92
N ILE A 324 0.66 24.95 1.27
CA ILE A 324 1.83 25.84 1.18
C ILE A 324 1.54 27.07 0.34
N SER A 325 0.76 26.96 -0.75
CA SER A 325 0.44 28.09 -1.63
C SER A 325 -0.41 29.16 -0.95
N ASP A 326 -1.13 28.81 0.11
CA ASP A 326 -1.86 29.77 0.94
C ASP A 326 -0.93 30.63 1.80
N TYR A 327 0.25 30.11 2.16
CA TYR A 327 1.18 30.75 3.08
C TYR A 327 2.39 31.42 2.41
N ILE A 328 2.66 31.11 1.13
CA ILE A 328 3.76 31.70 0.36
C ILE A 328 3.23 32.25 -0.98
N LEU A 329 4.03 33.10 -1.64
CA LEU A 329 3.65 33.71 -2.91
C LEU A 329 3.79 32.78 -4.11
N LEU A 330 4.79 31.88 -4.06
CA LEU A 330 5.18 30.99 -5.15
C LEU A 330 5.72 29.64 -4.60
N PRO A 331 5.42 28.48 -5.23
CA PRO A 331 4.58 28.33 -6.43
C PRO A 331 3.09 28.40 -6.13
N LYS A 332 2.29 28.64 -7.17
CA LYS A 332 0.83 28.46 -7.14
C LYS A 332 0.47 27.00 -7.40
N ASN A 333 -0.77 26.62 -7.10
CA ASN A 333 -1.24 25.24 -7.23
C ASN A 333 -1.02 24.66 -8.62
N GLU A 334 -1.30 25.43 -9.67
CA GLU A 334 -1.12 25.01 -11.06
C GLU A 334 0.34 24.61 -11.35
N TYR A 335 1.30 25.32 -10.76
CA TYR A 335 2.73 24.97 -10.91
C TYR A 335 3.13 23.75 -10.08
N ILE A 336 2.48 23.52 -8.93
CA ILE A 336 2.64 22.29 -8.14
C ILE A 336 2.15 21.11 -8.96
N GLU A 337 0.94 21.20 -9.54
CA GLU A 337 0.36 20.17 -10.38
C GLU A 337 1.25 19.85 -11.59
N TYR A 338 1.70 20.87 -12.32
CA TYR A 338 2.61 20.65 -13.44
C TYR A 338 3.95 20.02 -13.03
N SER A 339 4.47 20.32 -11.85
CA SER A 339 5.72 19.73 -11.38
C SER A 339 5.56 18.24 -10.99
N ILE A 340 4.38 17.84 -10.55
CA ILE A 340 4.09 16.48 -10.07
C ILE A 340 3.41 15.65 -11.16
N LEU A 341 2.38 16.20 -11.81
CA LEU A 341 1.53 15.48 -12.77
C LEU A 341 1.90 15.74 -14.23
N GLY A 342 2.66 16.80 -14.52
CA GLY A 342 2.90 17.27 -15.89
C GLY A 342 1.70 17.95 -16.55
N ARG A 343 0.59 18.13 -15.83
CA ARG A 343 -0.67 18.73 -16.30
C ARG A 343 -1.42 19.42 -15.17
N GLU A 344 -2.37 20.26 -15.53
CA GLU A 344 -3.32 20.89 -14.60
C GLU A 344 -4.53 19.96 -14.38
N LEU A 345 -5.06 19.92 -13.18
CA LEU A 345 -6.30 19.22 -12.86
C LEU A 345 -7.51 20.15 -13.07
N ASP A 346 -8.58 19.59 -13.58
CA ASP A 346 -9.86 20.33 -13.72
C ASP A 346 -10.62 20.30 -12.38
N HIS A 347 -10.14 21.08 -11.42
CA HIS A 347 -10.79 21.24 -10.12
C HIS A 347 -10.62 22.65 -9.59
N LYS A 348 -11.51 23.07 -8.70
CA LYS A 348 -11.37 24.34 -7.98
C LYS A 348 -10.67 24.09 -6.65
N SER A 349 -9.42 24.52 -6.55
CA SER A 349 -8.74 24.54 -5.26
C SER A 349 -9.45 25.48 -4.28
N GLN A 350 -9.84 24.96 -3.12
CA GLN A 350 -10.48 25.73 -2.05
C GLN A 350 -9.43 26.30 -1.09
N GLY A 351 -8.41 26.99 -1.63
CA GLY A 351 -7.39 27.63 -0.81
C GLY A 351 -7.92 28.87 -0.07
N SER A 352 -7.37 29.17 1.09
CA SER A 352 -7.60 30.38 1.87
C SER A 352 -6.30 31.15 2.04
N PRO A 353 -5.86 31.91 1.01
CA PRO A 353 -4.59 32.61 1.04
C PRO A 353 -4.46 33.56 2.25
N LYS A 354 -3.34 33.44 2.95
CA LYS A 354 -3.00 34.34 4.07
C LYS A 354 -2.66 35.73 3.56
N GLY A 355 -2.71 36.73 4.46
CA GLY A 355 -2.39 38.12 4.11
C GLY A 355 -1.01 38.23 3.44
N LYS A 356 -0.87 39.13 2.44
CA LYS A 356 0.34 39.33 1.63
C LYS A 356 1.63 39.50 2.43
N LEU A 357 1.58 40.19 3.58
CA LEU A 357 2.76 40.35 4.44
C LEU A 357 3.26 39.01 5.02
N ILE A 358 2.34 38.10 5.39
CA ILE A 358 2.65 36.77 5.86
C ILE A 358 3.29 35.97 4.73
N GLN A 359 2.69 36.00 3.54
CA GLN A 359 3.21 35.30 2.36
C GLN A 359 4.62 35.78 1.98
N ILE A 360 4.88 37.09 1.99
CA ILE A 360 6.22 37.68 1.70
C ILE A 360 7.23 37.18 2.75
N ARG A 361 6.90 37.31 4.05
CA ARG A 361 7.77 36.85 5.13
C ARG A 361 8.13 35.36 4.96
N ASN A 362 7.12 34.53 4.69
CA ASN A 362 7.32 33.10 4.56
C ASN A 362 8.07 32.74 3.27
N GLN A 363 7.87 33.49 2.19
CA GLN A 363 8.67 33.36 0.97
C GLN A 363 10.17 33.63 1.21
N ILE A 364 10.49 34.64 2.03
CA ILE A 364 11.89 34.93 2.42
C ILE A 364 12.47 33.76 3.23
N LYS A 365 11.68 33.19 4.17
CA LYS A 365 12.09 32.01 4.93
C LYS A 365 12.36 30.82 4.00
N GLN A 366 11.49 30.57 3.00
CA GLN A 366 11.67 29.53 2.00
C GLN A 366 12.98 29.70 1.21
N PHE A 367 13.29 30.92 0.76
CA PHE A 367 14.56 31.19 0.10
C PHE A 367 15.76 30.92 1.02
N GLY A 368 15.66 31.31 2.29
CA GLY A 368 16.68 30.99 3.30
C GLY A 368 16.82 29.51 3.55
N TYR A 369 15.73 28.75 3.53
CA TYR A 369 15.72 27.30 3.68
C TYR A 369 16.45 26.63 2.52
N PHE A 370 16.09 26.96 1.26
CA PHE A 370 16.72 26.43 0.06
C PHE A 370 18.18 26.91 -0.13
N GLY A 371 18.54 28.09 0.40
CA GLY A 371 19.92 28.58 0.42
C GLY A 371 20.88 27.64 1.17
N LYS A 372 20.37 26.85 2.12
CA LYS A 372 21.14 25.88 2.91
C LYS A 372 21.31 24.51 2.24
N ALA A 373 20.76 24.29 1.05
CA ALA A 373 20.70 22.96 0.43
C ALA A 373 22.08 22.29 0.28
N LYS A 374 23.09 23.03 -0.20
CA LYS A 374 24.46 22.49 -0.33
C LYS A 374 25.03 22.04 1.02
N LYS A 375 24.94 22.90 2.04
CA LYS A 375 25.43 22.58 3.39
C LYS A 375 24.68 21.40 4.02
N ARG A 376 23.39 21.25 3.73
CA ARG A 376 22.58 20.11 4.19
C ARG A 376 22.98 18.82 3.49
N LEU A 377 23.28 18.87 2.19
CA LEU A 377 23.81 17.72 1.46
C LEU A 377 25.15 17.25 2.06
N GLU A 378 26.08 18.18 2.30
CA GLU A 378 27.38 17.86 2.93
C GLU A 378 27.19 17.22 4.32
N LYS A 379 26.24 17.74 5.12
CA LYS A 379 25.92 17.14 6.41
C LYS A 379 25.31 15.76 6.29
N LEU A 380 24.40 15.54 5.32
CA LEU A 380 23.79 14.24 5.06
C LEU A 380 24.84 13.20 4.69
N GLN A 381 25.76 13.55 3.79
CA GLN A 381 26.87 12.68 3.42
C GLN A 381 27.72 12.30 4.63
N LYS A 382 28.07 13.29 5.46
CA LYS A 382 28.80 13.05 6.70
C LYS A 382 28.04 12.12 7.66
N MET A 383 26.73 12.32 7.82
CA MET A 383 25.89 11.42 8.64
C MET A 383 25.91 9.97 8.10
N CYS A 384 25.91 9.80 6.79
CA CYS A 384 26.03 8.47 6.18
C CYS A 384 27.37 7.81 6.50
N ASP A 385 28.47 8.57 6.52
CA ASP A 385 29.79 8.03 6.80
C ASP A 385 29.98 7.69 8.29
N GLU A 386 29.38 8.47 9.19
CA GLU A 386 29.54 8.35 10.64
C GLU A 386 28.63 7.28 11.27
N ILE A 387 27.53 6.84 10.61
CA ILE A 387 26.66 5.81 11.15
C ILE A 387 27.31 4.43 11.02
N HIS A 388 27.59 3.81 12.17
CA HIS A 388 28.16 2.48 12.27
C HIS A 388 27.33 1.62 13.22
N GLN A 389 26.84 0.50 12.71
CA GLN A 389 26.12 -0.47 13.52
C GLN A 389 27.07 -1.12 14.53
N PRO A 390 26.72 -1.16 15.82
CA PRO A 390 27.46 -1.93 16.81
C PRO A 390 27.35 -3.43 16.52
N LYS A 391 28.45 -4.16 16.76
CA LYS A 391 28.51 -5.61 16.51
C LYS A 391 28.46 -6.37 17.84
N ASN A 392 27.90 -7.59 17.80
CA ASN A 392 27.87 -8.52 18.94
C ASN A 392 27.20 -7.95 20.20
N ILE A 393 26.09 -7.23 20.03
CA ILE A 393 25.29 -6.69 21.14
C ILE A 393 23.98 -7.46 21.29
N ALA A 394 23.36 -7.33 22.46
CA ALA A 394 22.08 -7.99 22.76
C ALA A 394 20.92 -7.42 21.91
N ILE A 395 19.85 -8.20 21.79
CA ILE A 395 18.62 -7.85 21.04
C ILE A 395 18.09 -6.49 21.47
N GLU A 396 17.96 -6.27 22.76
CA GLU A 396 17.44 -5.04 23.37
C GLU A 396 18.33 -3.83 23.04
N GLU A 397 19.64 -4.01 23.11
CA GLU A 397 20.61 -2.95 22.80
C GLU A 397 20.62 -2.63 21.31
N LEU A 398 20.51 -3.64 20.43
CA LEU A 398 20.44 -3.42 18.99
C LEU A 398 19.15 -2.69 18.62
N TYR A 399 18.01 -3.09 19.19
CA TYR A 399 16.75 -2.38 18.99
C TYR A 399 16.83 -0.93 19.46
N GLN A 400 17.37 -0.66 20.65
CA GLN A 400 17.57 0.70 21.17
C GLN A 400 18.50 1.52 20.28
N TRP A 401 19.56 0.91 19.74
CA TRP A 401 20.42 1.60 18.79
C TRP A 401 19.65 1.98 17.52
N ILE A 402 18.85 1.06 16.94
CA ILE A 402 18.01 1.35 15.77
C ILE A 402 17.03 2.49 16.08
N ASP A 403 16.31 2.38 17.20
CA ASP A 403 15.33 3.40 17.65
C ASP A 403 16.00 4.78 17.78
N GLY A 404 17.21 4.83 18.34
CA GLY A 404 18.02 6.05 18.43
C GLY A 404 18.48 6.61 17.07
N GLN A 405 18.45 5.83 15.98
CA GLN A 405 18.77 6.31 14.64
C GLN A 405 17.56 6.84 13.88
N LEU A 406 16.31 6.52 14.26
CA LEU A 406 15.12 7.02 13.56
C LEU A 406 15.01 8.56 13.55
N PRO A 407 15.34 9.31 14.62
CA PRO A 407 15.43 10.77 14.54
C PRO A 407 16.49 11.26 13.54
N ASN A 408 17.62 10.56 13.39
CA ASN A 408 18.65 10.88 12.41
C ASN A 408 18.13 10.63 10.98
N LEU A 409 17.37 9.55 10.77
CA LEU A 409 16.69 9.28 9.50
C LEU A 409 15.70 10.39 9.15
N ASN A 410 14.90 10.88 10.10
CA ASN A 410 14.01 12.01 9.93
C ASN A 410 14.77 13.27 9.45
N ILE A 411 15.92 13.56 10.06
CA ILE A 411 16.79 14.68 9.67
C ILE A 411 17.38 14.44 8.27
N ALA A 412 17.77 13.23 7.93
CA ALA A 412 18.26 12.86 6.60
C ALA A 412 17.22 13.16 5.52
N TYR A 413 15.96 12.77 5.75
CA TYR A 413 14.85 13.10 4.85
C TYR A 413 14.53 14.59 4.79
N SER A 414 14.65 15.33 5.91
CA SER A 414 14.53 16.80 5.88
C SER A 414 15.59 17.45 4.99
N TYR A 415 16.82 16.94 5.01
CA TYR A 415 17.90 17.43 4.15
C TYR A 415 17.67 17.08 2.69
N HIS A 416 17.21 15.86 2.41
CA HIS A 416 16.80 15.46 1.07
C HIS A 416 15.63 16.30 0.56
N TYR A 417 14.61 16.53 1.38
CA TYR A 417 13.47 17.37 0.98
C TYR A 417 13.91 18.81 0.66
N CYS A 418 14.89 19.36 1.37
CA CYS A 418 15.44 20.68 1.07
C CYS A 418 16.04 20.75 -0.35
N THR A 419 16.79 19.75 -0.79
CA THR A 419 17.38 19.71 -2.13
C THR A 419 16.32 19.44 -3.19
N SER A 420 15.39 18.53 -2.90
CA SER A 420 14.27 18.14 -3.77
C SER A 420 13.31 19.31 -4.00
N GLY A 421 12.86 19.97 -2.93
CA GLY A 421 12.00 21.16 -2.99
C GLY A 421 12.67 22.34 -3.68
N LYS A 422 13.98 22.53 -3.49
CA LYS A 422 14.75 23.53 -4.25
C LYS A 422 14.74 23.24 -5.73
N SER A 423 14.98 21.98 -6.12
CA SER A 423 14.96 21.55 -7.52
C SER A 423 13.60 21.80 -8.18
N GLY A 424 12.50 21.37 -7.54
CA GLY A 424 11.14 21.58 -8.03
C GLY A 424 10.78 23.06 -8.13
N SER A 425 11.09 23.85 -7.10
CA SER A 425 10.81 25.30 -7.10
C SER A 425 11.57 26.05 -8.20
N GLN A 426 12.81 25.71 -8.43
CA GLN A 426 13.61 26.36 -9.48
C GLN A 426 13.18 25.92 -10.88
N TYR A 427 12.80 24.66 -11.07
CA TYR A 427 12.23 24.19 -12.32
C TYR A 427 10.89 24.90 -12.62
N SER A 428 10.02 25.01 -11.64
CA SER A 428 8.76 25.75 -11.75
C SER A 428 8.99 27.23 -12.10
N ALA A 429 9.97 27.87 -11.47
CA ALA A 429 10.35 29.24 -11.80
C ALA A 429 10.88 29.38 -13.22
N LEU A 430 11.69 28.43 -13.69
CA LEU A 430 12.20 28.38 -15.06
C LEU A 430 11.05 28.29 -16.07
N ILE A 431 10.12 27.36 -15.85
CA ILE A 431 8.90 27.20 -16.69
C ILE A 431 8.09 28.50 -16.69
N SER A 432 7.84 29.10 -15.53
CA SER A 432 7.07 30.35 -15.40
C SER A 432 7.67 31.50 -16.20
N VAL A 433 8.99 31.67 -16.14
CA VAL A 433 9.68 32.70 -16.92
C VAL A 433 9.61 32.37 -18.40
N ILE A 434 9.77 31.12 -18.83
CA ILE A 434 9.67 30.73 -20.24
C ILE A 434 8.25 30.93 -20.77
N SER A 435 7.23 30.48 -20.05
CA SER A 435 5.82 30.64 -20.41
C SER A 435 5.43 32.11 -20.61
N GLY A 436 5.89 32.97 -19.72
CA GLY A 436 5.56 34.42 -19.75
C GLY A 436 4.09 34.73 -19.50
N GLY A 437 3.28 33.71 -19.13
CA GLY A 437 1.86 33.80 -18.81
C GLY A 437 1.56 33.33 -17.38
N PRO A 438 0.29 33.48 -16.95
CA PRO A 438 -0.13 33.08 -15.62
C PRO A 438 -0.15 31.56 -15.43
N LYS A 439 -0.13 30.76 -16.49
CA LYS A 439 -0.19 29.29 -16.46
C LYS A 439 1.00 28.70 -17.24
N PRO A 440 1.56 27.56 -16.78
CA PRO A 440 2.51 26.79 -17.56
C PRO A 440 1.83 26.21 -18.83
N SER A 441 2.63 25.94 -19.86
CA SER A 441 2.16 25.29 -21.07
C SER A 441 3.02 24.07 -21.37
N HIS A 442 2.48 23.14 -22.16
CA HIS A 442 3.24 21.97 -22.62
C HIS A 442 4.55 22.39 -23.33
N GLU A 443 4.48 23.42 -24.19
CA GLU A 443 5.67 23.95 -24.88
C GLU A 443 6.69 24.54 -23.91
N SER A 444 6.25 25.29 -22.89
CA SER A 444 7.18 25.86 -21.91
C SER A 444 7.90 24.77 -21.11
N ASN A 445 7.24 23.64 -20.86
CA ASN A 445 7.86 22.49 -20.22
C ASN A 445 8.91 21.81 -21.12
N ILE A 446 8.60 21.64 -22.41
CA ILE A 446 9.57 21.15 -23.41
C ILE A 446 10.80 22.05 -23.48
N TYR A 447 10.62 23.38 -23.56
CA TYR A 447 11.75 24.31 -23.56
C TYR A 447 12.57 24.23 -22.28
N ALA A 448 11.93 24.12 -21.11
CA ALA A 448 12.61 24.00 -19.82
C ALA A 448 13.41 22.69 -19.72
N SER A 449 12.88 21.58 -20.23
CA SER A 449 13.55 20.26 -20.21
C SER A 449 14.85 20.25 -21.01
N ASN A 450 14.96 21.05 -22.09
CA ASN A 450 16.21 21.17 -22.85
C ASN A 450 17.40 21.73 -22.04
N PHE A 451 17.13 22.42 -20.93
CA PHE A 451 18.18 22.89 -20.02
C PHE A 451 18.63 21.82 -19.03
N LEU A 452 17.90 20.69 -18.93
CA LEU A 452 18.19 19.60 -17.99
C LEU A 452 18.89 18.40 -18.67
N ILE A 453 19.44 18.60 -19.84
CA ILE A 453 20.22 17.57 -20.57
C ILE A 453 21.65 17.57 -20.06
N ASN A 454 22.27 16.39 -19.92
CA ASN A 454 23.67 16.21 -19.56
C ASN A 454 24.09 17.03 -18.33
N ILE A 455 23.46 16.77 -17.18
CA ILE A 455 23.81 17.39 -15.91
C ILE A 455 25.02 16.65 -15.32
N ASP A 456 26.06 17.38 -14.96
CA ASP A 456 27.23 16.80 -14.28
C ASP A 456 26.89 16.36 -12.86
N GLY A 457 27.46 15.22 -12.42
CA GLY A 457 27.28 14.70 -11.06
C GLY A 457 25.92 14.04 -10.78
N ILE A 458 25.23 13.56 -11.82
CA ILE A 458 24.04 12.73 -11.63
C ILE A 458 24.47 11.29 -11.36
N VAL A 459 24.19 10.83 -10.16
CA VAL A 459 24.57 9.50 -9.66
C VAL A 459 24.07 8.35 -10.55
N GLY A 460 22.86 8.48 -11.15
CA GLY A 460 22.31 7.47 -12.05
C GLY A 460 23.12 7.30 -13.33
N SER A 461 23.69 8.38 -13.87
CA SER A 461 24.53 8.30 -15.07
C SER A 461 25.95 7.78 -14.75
N ASP A 462 26.44 8.07 -13.56
CA ASP A 462 27.74 7.57 -13.11
C ASP A 462 27.69 6.04 -12.91
N SER A 463 26.59 5.52 -12.36
CA SER A 463 26.40 4.05 -12.17
C SER A 463 26.42 3.30 -13.51
N ILE A 464 25.79 3.84 -14.55
CA ILE A 464 25.80 3.21 -15.88
C ILE A 464 27.20 3.27 -16.50
N GLN A 465 27.93 4.38 -16.32
CA GLN A 465 29.31 4.47 -16.82
C GLN A 465 30.21 3.46 -16.14
N MET A 466 30.06 3.26 -14.81
CA MET A 466 30.80 2.24 -14.06
C MET A 466 30.46 0.83 -14.53
N LEU A 467 29.16 0.53 -14.78
CA LEU A 467 28.75 -0.75 -15.37
C LEU A 467 29.31 -0.97 -16.78
N LYS A 468 29.38 0.07 -17.60
CA LYS A 468 30.05 -0.01 -18.92
C LYS A 468 31.55 -0.28 -18.80
N ASN A 469 32.21 0.33 -17.82
CA ASN A 469 33.60 0.06 -17.54
C ASN A 469 33.79 -1.39 -17.08
N LEU A 470 32.97 -1.85 -16.15
CA LEU A 470 32.99 -3.26 -15.69
C LEU A 470 32.71 -4.23 -16.85
N ALA A 471 31.71 -3.96 -17.69
CA ALA A 471 31.42 -4.79 -18.86
C ALA A 471 32.59 -4.84 -19.85
N LYS A 472 33.30 -3.74 -20.02
CA LYS A 472 34.53 -3.69 -20.84
C LYS A 472 35.63 -4.59 -20.26
N GLU A 473 35.84 -4.54 -18.94
CA GLU A 473 36.84 -5.40 -18.25
C GLU A 473 36.42 -6.89 -18.32
N ILE A 474 35.09 -7.19 -18.23
CA ILE A 474 34.57 -8.55 -18.41
C ILE A 474 34.93 -9.09 -19.81
N VAL A 475 34.67 -8.32 -20.87
CA VAL A 475 35.00 -8.76 -22.25
C VAL A 475 36.48 -8.97 -22.44
N SER A 476 37.32 -8.14 -21.83
CA SER A 476 38.79 -8.26 -21.99
C SER A 476 39.34 -9.46 -21.20
N THR A 477 38.72 -9.84 -20.08
CA THR A 477 39.23 -10.86 -19.14
C THR A 477 38.57 -12.23 -19.38
N VAL A 478 37.28 -12.24 -19.80
CA VAL A 478 36.47 -13.45 -19.94
C VAL A 478 35.89 -13.51 -21.37
N PRO A 479 36.63 -14.03 -22.35
CA PRO A 479 36.22 -14.01 -23.77
C PRO A 479 34.86 -14.68 -24.08
N ASN A 480 34.43 -15.65 -23.28
CA ASN A 480 33.18 -16.37 -23.45
C ASN A 480 32.08 -15.95 -22.47
N SER A 481 32.17 -14.75 -21.90
CA SER A 481 31.24 -14.21 -20.89
C SER A 481 29.78 -14.22 -21.35
N GLU A 482 29.52 -14.08 -22.65
CA GLU A 482 28.16 -14.08 -23.20
C GLU A 482 27.44 -15.43 -23.09
N SER A 483 28.18 -16.55 -23.11
CA SER A 483 27.63 -17.91 -23.07
C SER A 483 27.72 -18.59 -21.70
N MET A 484 28.33 -17.95 -20.71
CA MET A 484 28.44 -18.48 -19.35
C MET A 484 27.08 -18.38 -18.63
N GLU A 485 26.81 -19.32 -17.73
CA GLU A 485 25.72 -19.19 -16.77
C GLU A 485 25.96 -18.00 -15.83
N ASP A 486 24.87 -17.34 -15.39
CA ASP A 486 24.96 -16.12 -14.57
C ASP A 486 25.74 -16.33 -13.28
N THR A 487 25.53 -17.47 -12.63
CA THR A 487 26.23 -17.85 -11.41
C THR A 487 27.74 -18.05 -11.61
N ASP A 488 28.14 -18.59 -12.76
CA ASP A 488 29.54 -18.84 -13.08
C ASP A 488 30.25 -17.55 -13.46
N LEU A 489 29.58 -16.67 -14.22
CA LEU A 489 30.11 -15.36 -14.53
C LEU A 489 30.30 -14.53 -13.26
N LEU A 490 29.30 -14.51 -12.36
CA LEU A 490 29.42 -13.80 -11.08
C LEU A 490 30.59 -14.37 -10.24
N ARG A 491 30.72 -15.70 -10.15
CA ARG A 491 31.80 -16.34 -9.42
C ARG A 491 33.17 -15.94 -10.00
N THR A 492 33.26 -15.85 -11.32
CA THR A 492 34.49 -15.43 -12.02
C THR A 492 34.83 -13.98 -11.69
N ILE A 493 33.84 -13.07 -11.71
CA ILE A 493 34.02 -11.66 -11.35
C ILE A 493 34.51 -11.54 -9.89
N LEU A 494 33.85 -12.24 -8.97
CA LEU A 494 34.19 -12.19 -7.54
C LEU A 494 35.55 -12.79 -7.20
N ALA A 495 36.05 -13.74 -8.00
CA ALA A 495 37.35 -14.37 -7.81
C ALA A 495 38.50 -13.57 -8.44
N ASP A 496 38.20 -12.61 -9.31
CA ASP A 496 39.21 -11.82 -9.98
C ASP A 496 39.89 -10.82 -9.02
N GLN A 497 41.24 -10.81 -9.04
CA GLN A 497 42.07 -9.88 -8.26
C GLN A 497 42.65 -8.75 -9.15
N GLY A 498 42.24 -8.70 -10.42
CA GLY A 498 42.67 -7.73 -11.40
C GLY A 498 41.65 -6.62 -11.63
N SER A 499 41.76 -5.96 -12.80
CA SER A 499 40.97 -4.79 -13.15
C SER A 499 39.45 -5.03 -13.16
N MET A 500 39.02 -6.26 -13.48
CA MET A 500 37.59 -6.62 -13.47
C MET A 500 37.05 -6.66 -12.03
N GLY A 501 37.77 -7.34 -11.10
CA GLY A 501 37.39 -7.40 -9.70
C GLY A 501 37.46 -6.02 -9.01
N GLU A 502 38.47 -5.21 -9.34
CA GLU A 502 38.57 -3.82 -8.86
C GLU A 502 37.37 -2.97 -9.33
N ALA A 503 37.02 -3.03 -10.63
CA ALA A 503 35.88 -2.31 -11.17
C ALA A 503 34.54 -2.75 -10.54
N TYR A 504 34.39 -4.04 -10.28
CA TYR A 504 33.23 -4.57 -9.55
C TYR A 504 33.17 -4.05 -8.11
N ALA A 505 34.29 -4.13 -7.38
CA ALA A 505 34.37 -3.67 -5.98
C ALA A 505 34.06 -2.16 -5.86
N GLU A 506 34.61 -1.35 -6.79
CA GLU A 506 34.32 0.09 -6.86
C GLU A 506 32.83 0.34 -7.13
N PHE A 507 32.22 -0.38 -8.07
CA PHE A 507 30.79 -0.28 -8.34
C PHE A 507 29.94 -0.62 -7.13
N ILE A 508 30.22 -1.72 -6.43
CA ILE A 508 29.47 -2.12 -5.23
C ILE A 508 29.65 -1.12 -4.08
N LEU A 509 30.86 -0.57 -3.90
CA LEU A 509 31.11 0.46 -2.90
C LEU A 509 30.25 1.72 -3.11
N GLU A 510 30.17 2.17 -4.36
CA GLU A 510 29.46 3.40 -4.72
C GLU A 510 27.94 3.19 -4.91
N HIS A 511 27.53 2.06 -5.49
CA HIS A 511 26.16 1.82 -5.93
C HIS A 511 25.52 0.52 -5.39
N GLY A 512 26.23 -0.26 -4.60
CA GLY A 512 25.72 -1.54 -4.07
C GLY A 512 24.44 -1.41 -3.20
N HIS A 513 24.21 -0.21 -2.64
CA HIS A 513 23.02 0.11 -1.86
C HIS A 513 21.74 0.26 -2.71
N ARG A 514 21.87 0.22 -4.03
CA ARG A 514 20.77 0.40 -4.98
C ARG A 514 20.04 -0.91 -5.25
N CYS A 515 18.76 -0.80 -5.54
CA CYS A 515 17.91 -1.90 -6.02
C CYS A 515 16.69 -1.34 -6.74
N VAL A 516 15.86 -2.22 -7.28
CA VAL A 516 14.48 -1.90 -7.62
C VAL A 516 13.69 -1.76 -6.31
N ARG A 517 12.80 -0.76 -6.21
CA ARG A 517 12.04 -0.48 -4.98
C ARG A 517 12.92 -0.11 -3.78
N GLU A 518 13.83 0.84 -3.96
CA GLU A 518 14.82 1.28 -2.95
C GLU A 518 14.22 1.65 -1.58
N ALA A 519 12.95 2.06 -1.54
CA ALA A 519 12.26 2.41 -0.29
C ALA A 519 11.68 1.19 0.46
N GLU A 520 11.78 -0.03 -0.11
CA GLU A 520 11.28 -1.27 0.51
C GLU A 520 12.42 -2.03 1.19
N MET A 521 12.34 -2.18 2.52
CA MET A 521 13.37 -2.84 3.30
C MET A 521 13.51 -4.33 2.98
N ALA A 522 12.42 -5.00 2.60
CA ALA A 522 12.46 -6.43 2.26
C ALA A 522 13.18 -6.71 0.94
N GLU A 523 13.35 -5.69 0.07
CA GLU A 523 14.06 -5.86 -1.20
C GLU A 523 15.57 -5.98 -1.00
N LYS A 524 16.18 -6.98 -1.60
CA LYS A 524 17.64 -7.17 -1.58
C LYS A 524 18.31 -6.22 -2.56
N ASP A 525 19.24 -5.42 -2.06
CA ASP A 525 20.05 -4.52 -2.89
C ASP A 525 21.19 -5.26 -3.62
N TRP A 526 21.89 -4.57 -4.51
CA TRP A 526 22.94 -5.18 -5.32
C TRP A 526 24.14 -5.68 -4.50
N SER A 527 24.37 -5.15 -3.31
CA SER A 527 25.41 -5.67 -2.40
C SER A 527 24.98 -6.99 -1.74
N GLN A 528 23.66 -7.19 -1.54
CA GLN A 528 23.10 -8.41 -0.94
C GLN A 528 22.81 -9.49 -1.99
N ASP A 529 22.48 -9.09 -3.22
CA ASP A 529 22.08 -9.99 -4.31
C ASP A 529 22.71 -9.55 -5.64
N PRO A 530 24.05 -9.68 -5.77
CA PRO A 530 24.77 -9.21 -6.95
C PRO A 530 24.45 -9.99 -8.24
N ILE A 531 23.79 -11.14 -8.16
CA ILE A 531 23.39 -11.90 -9.33
C ILE A 531 22.44 -11.10 -10.24
N LYS A 532 21.67 -10.16 -9.65
CA LYS A 532 20.78 -9.26 -10.38
C LYS A 532 21.49 -8.31 -11.35
N LEU A 533 22.80 -8.11 -11.19
CA LEU A 533 23.60 -7.28 -12.08
C LEU A 533 24.04 -8.03 -13.34
N ILE A 534 24.11 -9.36 -13.31
CA ILE A 534 24.68 -10.15 -14.39
C ILE A 534 23.90 -10.04 -15.71
N PRO A 535 22.55 -10.15 -15.72
CA PRO A 535 21.80 -9.95 -16.97
C PRO A 535 22.04 -8.55 -17.57
N VAL A 536 22.14 -7.54 -16.73
CA VAL A 536 22.42 -6.16 -17.16
C VAL A 536 23.81 -6.04 -17.79
N LEU A 537 24.84 -6.57 -17.11
CA LEU A 537 26.21 -6.58 -17.64
C LEU A 537 26.28 -7.33 -18.98
N ARG A 538 25.61 -8.47 -19.08
CA ARG A 538 25.51 -9.27 -20.30
C ARG A 538 24.89 -8.46 -21.46
N ASN A 539 23.82 -7.72 -21.20
CA ASN A 539 23.18 -6.87 -22.18
C ASN A 539 24.11 -5.72 -22.64
N ILE A 540 24.86 -5.11 -21.72
CA ILE A 540 25.87 -4.10 -22.07
C ILE A 540 27.00 -4.71 -22.91
N VAL A 541 27.46 -5.91 -22.58
CA VAL A 541 28.47 -6.67 -23.34
C VAL A 541 27.97 -6.91 -24.77
N LYS A 542 26.77 -7.49 -24.92
CA LYS A 542 26.16 -7.75 -26.23
C LYS A 542 25.97 -6.47 -27.07
N ALA A 543 25.62 -5.36 -26.43
CA ALA A 543 25.47 -4.08 -27.13
C ALA A 543 26.79 -3.50 -27.65
N GLY A 544 27.92 -3.90 -27.07
CA GLY A 544 29.27 -3.48 -27.50
C GLY A 544 29.54 -1.97 -27.36
N GLN A 545 28.72 -1.26 -26.59
CA GLN A 545 28.82 0.21 -26.46
C GLN A 545 29.46 0.60 -25.13
N PHE A 546 30.77 0.40 -25.01
CA PHE A 546 31.54 0.74 -23.80
C PHE A 546 31.93 2.22 -23.74
N ASN A 547 32.09 2.88 -24.86
CA ASN A 547 32.58 4.25 -24.99
C ASN A 547 31.47 5.17 -25.54
N SER A 548 30.55 5.63 -24.71
CA SER A 548 29.72 6.77 -25.06
C SER A 548 30.32 8.01 -24.38
N ALA A 549 31.00 8.85 -25.13
CA ALA A 549 31.42 10.14 -24.62
C ALA A 549 30.17 10.94 -24.25
N LYS A 550 30.01 11.33 -22.98
CA LYS A 550 29.01 12.30 -22.59
C LYS A 550 29.16 13.56 -23.45
N GLN A 551 28.13 13.88 -24.18
CA GLN A 551 28.10 15.13 -24.93
C GLN A 551 28.01 16.29 -23.93
N ALA A 552 28.94 17.22 -23.93
CA ALA A 552 28.89 18.35 -23.01
C ALA A 552 27.62 19.18 -23.24
N PHE A 553 26.99 19.64 -22.17
CA PHE A 553 25.84 20.52 -22.30
C PHE A 553 26.16 21.85 -22.94
N ASP A 554 25.45 22.20 -24.01
CA ASP A 554 25.58 23.48 -24.68
C ASP A 554 24.45 24.44 -24.34
N MET A 555 24.73 25.37 -23.42
CA MET A 555 23.77 26.42 -23.00
C MET A 555 23.33 27.29 -24.20
N LYS A 556 24.24 27.53 -25.21
CA LYS A 556 23.88 28.36 -26.38
C LYS A 556 22.87 27.63 -27.25
N ALA A 557 23.07 26.32 -27.48
CA ALA A 557 22.14 25.49 -28.22
C ALA A 557 20.76 25.43 -27.53
N ALA A 558 20.69 25.18 -26.23
CA ALA A 558 19.44 25.19 -25.47
C ALA A 558 18.73 26.56 -25.55
N MET A 559 19.48 27.66 -25.41
CA MET A 559 18.95 29.03 -25.53
C MET A 559 18.49 29.37 -26.95
N SER A 560 19.02 28.76 -27.98
CA SER A 560 18.61 29.00 -29.38
C SER A 560 17.24 28.43 -29.72
N LYS A 561 16.84 27.33 -29.00
CA LYS A 561 15.52 26.69 -29.14
C LYS A 561 14.37 27.53 -28.57
N LEU A 562 14.67 28.50 -27.71
CA LEU A 562 13.65 29.35 -27.10
C LEU A 562 12.98 30.28 -28.12
N PRO A 563 11.69 30.61 -27.96
CA PRO A 563 11.02 31.61 -28.76
C PRO A 563 11.69 32.99 -28.63
N LYS A 564 11.36 33.91 -29.51
CA LYS A 564 11.89 35.31 -29.46
C LYS A 564 11.52 35.97 -28.15
N MET A 565 12.51 36.42 -27.40
CA MET A 565 12.37 37.07 -26.09
C MET A 565 13.34 38.23 -25.97
N ASN A 566 13.02 39.19 -25.09
CA ASN A 566 13.91 40.28 -24.79
C ASN A 566 15.19 39.82 -24.05
N VAL A 567 16.24 40.64 -24.10
CA VAL A 567 17.56 40.31 -23.56
C VAL A 567 17.51 40.07 -22.04
N LEU A 568 16.72 40.84 -21.30
CA LEU A 568 16.58 40.68 -19.84
C LEU A 568 15.98 39.32 -19.47
N LYS A 569 14.89 38.93 -20.15
CA LYS A 569 14.25 37.64 -19.95
C LYS A 569 15.18 36.47 -20.26
N ARG A 570 15.96 36.57 -21.37
CA ARG A 570 16.99 35.58 -21.72
C ARG A 570 18.08 35.47 -20.65
N SER A 571 18.51 36.57 -20.05
CA SER A 571 19.49 36.59 -18.97
C SER A 571 18.95 35.89 -17.72
N ILE A 572 17.70 36.18 -17.35
CA ILE A 572 17.03 35.51 -16.23
C ILE A 572 16.93 34.00 -16.46
N ILE A 573 16.49 33.57 -17.67
CA ILE A 573 16.40 32.14 -18.02
C ILE A 573 17.76 31.45 -17.89
N LYS A 574 18.83 32.08 -18.41
CA LYS A 574 20.18 31.51 -18.32
C LYS A 574 20.64 31.31 -16.89
N THR A 575 20.35 32.27 -15.98
CA THR A 575 20.70 32.17 -14.56
C THR A 575 19.87 31.10 -13.85
N LEU A 576 18.55 31.07 -14.10
CA LEU A 576 17.65 30.05 -13.54
C LEU A 576 18.03 28.66 -14.04
N ALA A 577 18.30 28.47 -15.32
CA ALA A 577 18.71 27.20 -15.89
C ALA A 577 19.98 26.65 -15.22
N LYS A 578 21.01 27.52 -15.01
CA LYS A 578 22.21 27.12 -14.28
C LYS A 578 21.87 26.64 -12.85
N SER A 579 21.10 27.44 -12.12
CA SER A 579 20.73 27.11 -10.74
C SER A 579 19.83 25.87 -10.64
N THR A 580 18.94 25.65 -11.62
CA THR A 580 18.10 24.45 -11.70
C THR A 580 18.96 23.19 -11.91
N ARG A 581 19.95 23.24 -12.83
CA ARG A 581 20.88 22.13 -13.05
C ARG A 581 21.63 21.75 -11.77
N GLU A 582 22.19 22.74 -11.04
CA GLU A 582 22.86 22.51 -9.77
C GLU A 582 21.91 21.91 -8.73
N ALA A 583 20.65 22.37 -8.70
CA ALA A 583 19.66 21.85 -7.75
C ALA A 583 19.23 20.40 -8.06
N VAL A 584 19.12 20.04 -9.35
CA VAL A 584 18.83 18.65 -9.78
C VAL A 584 19.99 17.73 -9.40
N ALA A 585 21.25 18.14 -9.63
CA ALA A 585 22.40 17.36 -9.21
C ALA A 585 22.43 17.12 -7.69
N MET A 586 22.15 18.17 -6.89
CA MET A 586 22.07 18.05 -5.43
C MET A 586 20.93 17.13 -4.98
N ARG A 587 19.78 17.13 -5.66
CA ARG A 587 18.66 16.23 -5.37
C ARG A 587 19.07 14.77 -5.57
N GLU A 588 19.70 14.44 -6.69
CA GLU A 588 20.14 13.08 -6.98
C GLU A 588 21.21 12.60 -5.98
N ALA A 589 22.19 13.45 -5.66
CA ALA A 589 23.20 13.14 -4.67
C ALA A 589 22.61 12.93 -3.27
N SER A 590 21.62 13.74 -2.87
CA SER A 590 20.98 13.61 -1.57
C SER A 590 20.06 12.38 -1.51
N LYS A 591 19.39 12.02 -2.61
CA LYS A 591 18.62 10.78 -2.70
C LYS A 591 19.53 9.56 -2.47
N SER A 592 20.66 9.50 -3.17
CA SER A 592 21.64 8.44 -2.99
C SER A 592 22.13 8.34 -1.53
N ALA A 593 22.44 9.48 -0.90
CA ALA A 593 22.89 9.49 0.48
C ALA A 593 21.81 8.99 1.47
N VAL A 594 20.55 9.39 1.29
CA VAL A 594 19.43 8.87 2.11
C VAL A 594 19.30 7.36 1.95
N ILE A 595 19.35 6.83 0.74
CA ILE A 595 19.26 5.37 0.51
C ILE A 595 20.45 4.62 1.13
N LYS A 596 21.68 5.19 1.06
CA LYS A 596 22.84 4.64 1.81
C LYS A 596 22.58 4.61 3.32
N PHE A 597 21.98 5.65 3.88
CA PHE A 597 21.62 5.68 5.29
C PHE A 597 20.56 4.61 5.64
N GLN A 598 19.53 4.50 4.81
CA GLN A 598 18.48 3.47 4.95
C GLN A 598 19.06 2.05 4.89
N GLN A 599 20.00 1.78 3.98
CA GLN A 599 20.66 0.48 3.87
C GLN A 599 21.34 0.07 5.18
N LYS A 600 22.00 1.01 5.85
CA LYS A 600 22.66 0.71 7.14
C LYS A 600 21.67 0.34 8.23
N LEU A 601 20.50 1.01 8.26
CA LEU A 601 19.41 0.64 9.17
C LEU A 601 18.80 -0.71 8.80
N LYS A 602 18.58 -0.95 7.52
CA LYS A 602 18.09 -2.24 7.02
C LYS A 602 18.97 -3.40 7.47
N PHE A 603 20.31 -3.26 7.39
CA PHE A 603 21.21 -4.29 7.87
C PHE A 603 21.10 -4.52 9.37
N ALA A 604 20.90 -3.45 10.15
CA ALA A 604 20.65 -3.60 11.57
C ALA A 604 19.34 -4.34 11.89
N TYR A 605 18.27 -4.08 11.11
CA TYR A 605 17.03 -4.84 11.24
C TYR A 605 17.19 -6.31 10.83
N ILE A 606 17.98 -6.60 9.80
CA ILE A 606 18.28 -7.99 9.39
C ILE A 606 19.05 -8.72 10.49
N ASP A 607 20.05 -8.09 11.10
CA ASP A 607 20.77 -8.69 12.22
C ASP A 607 19.85 -8.89 13.44
N LEU A 608 18.96 -7.94 13.70
CA LEU A 608 17.95 -8.08 14.74
C LEU A 608 17.02 -9.25 14.45
N ALA A 609 16.57 -9.40 13.21
CA ALA A 609 15.71 -10.51 12.77
C ALA A 609 16.39 -11.87 12.98
N GLU A 610 17.68 -12.00 12.64
CA GLU A 610 18.43 -13.24 12.86
C GLU A 610 18.52 -13.58 14.35
N GLN A 611 18.71 -12.58 15.21
CA GLN A 611 18.71 -12.80 16.65
C GLN A 611 17.33 -13.20 17.19
N LEU A 612 16.24 -12.55 16.71
CA LEU A 612 14.86 -12.88 17.09
C LEU A 612 14.50 -14.30 16.63
N ARG A 613 14.86 -14.69 15.41
CA ARG A 613 14.70 -16.05 14.88
C ARG A 613 15.49 -17.07 15.72
N GLY A 614 16.71 -16.75 16.09
CA GLY A 614 17.55 -17.60 16.95
C GLY A 614 16.94 -17.83 18.34
N LYS A 615 16.07 -16.94 18.82
CA LYS A 615 15.28 -17.11 20.06
C LYS A 615 13.93 -17.80 19.84
N GLY A 616 13.52 -18.04 18.59
CA GLY A 616 12.22 -18.58 18.26
C GLY A 616 11.05 -17.59 18.45
N TRP A 617 11.33 -16.27 18.44
CA TRP A 617 10.30 -15.24 18.57
C TRP A 617 9.66 -14.88 17.23
N ILE A 618 10.33 -15.13 16.13
CA ILE A 618 9.83 -15.15 14.75
C ILE A 618 10.28 -16.46 14.09
N GLU A 619 9.55 -16.92 13.09
CA GLU A 619 9.85 -18.17 12.41
C GLU A 619 10.96 -18.00 11.36
N ASN A 620 10.83 -16.96 10.53
CA ASN A 620 11.78 -16.61 9.49
C ASN A 620 12.33 -15.20 9.72
N SER A 621 13.53 -14.92 9.27
CA SER A 621 14.12 -13.58 9.41
C SER A 621 13.35 -12.52 8.61
N GLU A 622 12.74 -12.90 7.51
CA GLU A 622 11.89 -12.05 6.69
C GLU A 622 10.61 -11.60 7.40
N ASP A 623 10.17 -12.31 8.43
CA ASP A 623 8.97 -11.99 9.21
C ASP A 623 9.06 -10.63 9.91
N ILE A 624 10.26 -10.13 10.16
CA ILE A 624 10.47 -8.81 10.78
C ILE A 624 9.88 -7.68 9.92
N PHE A 625 9.87 -7.83 8.60
CA PHE A 625 9.33 -6.81 7.71
C PHE A 625 7.80 -6.68 7.80
N ASN A 626 7.13 -7.70 8.33
CA ASN A 626 5.69 -7.69 8.58
C ASN A 626 5.29 -7.03 9.92
N LEU A 627 6.26 -6.57 10.70
CA LEU A 627 6.04 -5.84 11.95
C LEU A 627 6.44 -4.38 11.76
N THR A 628 5.70 -3.47 12.37
CA THR A 628 6.14 -2.08 12.49
C THR A 628 7.30 -1.98 13.47
N HIS A 629 8.07 -0.90 13.41
CA HIS A 629 9.16 -0.68 14.36
C HIS A 629 8.68 -0.76 15.83
N LYS A 630 7.53 -0.16 16.15
CA LYS A 630 6.95 -0.20 17.51
C LYS A 630 6.56 -1.62 17.93
N GLU A 631 6.00 -2.42 17.02
CA GLU A 631 5.63 -3.82 17.29
C GLU A 631 6.84 -4.72 17.51
N ILE A 632 7.96 -4.48 16.80
CA ILE A 632 9.21 -5.17 17.09
C ILE A 632 9.68 -4.87 18.53
N GLY A 633 9.56 -3.62 18.98
CA GLY A 633 9.85 -3.25 20.36
C GLY A 633 8.91 -3.93 21.35
N ALA A 634 7.62 -4.02 21.05
CA ALA A 634 6.64 -4.73 21.86
C ALA A 634 6.91 -6.24 21.90
N LEU A 635 7.29 -6.84 20.78
CA LEU A 635 7.70 -8.24 20.69
C LEU A 635 8.90 -8.54 21.62
N ILE A 636 9.93 -7.68 21.58
CA ILE A 636 11.12 -7.81 22.43
C ILE A 636 10.75 -7.72 23.90
N LYS A 637 9.82 -6.85 24.27
CA LYS A 637 9.30 -6.71 25.63
C LYS A 637 8.29 -7.80 26.02
N LYS A 638 7.90 -8.69 25.10
CA LYS A 638 6.85 -9.72 25.25
C LYS A 638 5.46 -9.11 25.48
N GLU A 639 5.21 -7.95 24.94
CA GLU A 639 3.95 -7.21 25.00
C GLU A 639 3.07 -7.44 23.74
N LEU A 640 3.54 -8.26 22.77
CA LEU A 640 2.83 -8.61 21.52
C LEU A 640 2.47 -10.10 21.50
N PRO A 641 1.38 -10.51 22.16
CA PRO A 641 1.06 -11.93 22.37
C PRO A 641 0.73 -12.71 21.08
N ASN A 642 0.14 -12.07 20.07
CA ASN A 642 -0.35 -12.71 18.85
C ASN A 642 0.54 -12.40 17.64
N SER A 643 1.86 -12.20 17.85
CA SER A 643 2.79 -11.80 16.80
C SER A 643 2.81 -12.74 15.60
N SER A 644 2.74 -14.06 15.83
CA SER A 644 2.75 -15.05 14.75
C SER A 644 1.51 -14.95 13.87
N GLN A 645 0.32 -14.77 14.46
CA GLN A 645 -0.93 -14.60 13.71
C GLN A 645 -0.94 -13.29 12.93
N LEU A 646 -0.46 -12.21 13.53
CA LEU A 646 -0.30 -10.92 12.87
C LEU A 646 0.60 -11.04 11.63
N ILE A 647 1.75 -11.70 11.75
CA ILE A 647 2.68 -11.94 10.66
C ILE A 647 2.02 -12.76 9.54
N ILE A 648 1.33 -13.84 9.87
CA ILE A 648 0.62 -14.69 8.91
C ILE A 648 -0.43 -13.87 8.14
N GLU A 649 -1.26 -13.10 8.84
CA GLU A 649 -2.29 -12.28 8.21
C GLU A 649 -1.70 -11.21 7.31
N ARG A 650 -0.64 -10.52 7.74
CA ARG A 650 0.03 -9.50 6.93
C ARG A 650 0.75 -10.11 5.71
N ASN A 651 1.30 -11.31 5.82
CA ASN A 651 1.83 -12.05 4.66
C ASN A 651 0.73 -12.36 3.64
N ARG A 652 -0.45 -12.77 4.12
CA ARG A 652 -1.63 -12.99 3.27
C ARG A 652 -2.05 -11.69 2.56
N LEU A 653 -2.18 -10.60 3.32
CA LEU A 653 -2.55 -9.28 2.79
C LEU A 653 -1.50 -8.72 1.81
N ASN A 654 -0.22 -8.87 2.08
CA ASN A 654 0.85 -8.45 1.17
C ASN A 654 0.73 -9.14 -0.21
N SER A 655 0.34 -10.42 -0.23
CA SER A 655 0.09 -11.16 -1.47
C SER A 655 -1.09 -10.58 -2.28
N ILE A 656 -2.08 -10.02 -1.61
CA ILE A 656 -3.23 -9.35 -2.22
C ILE A 656 -2.82 -7.94 -2.68
N TYR A 657 -2.22 -7.15 -1.78
CA TYR A 657 -1.85 -5.76 -2.05
C TYR A 657 -0.81 -5.64 -3.17
N SER A 658 0.11 -6.60 -3.29
CA SER A 658 1.11 -6.63 -4.36
C SER A 658 0.52 -6.68 -5.77
N LYS A 659 -0.73 -7.14 -5.91
CA LYS A 659 -1.44 -7.27 -7.18
C LYS A 659 -2.35 -6.08 -7.47
N MET A 660 -2.54 -5.18 -6.50
CA MET A 660 -3.40 -4.02 -6.65
C MET A 660 -2.77 -2.97 -7.55
N SER A 661 -3.58 -2.36 -8.38
CA SER A 661 -3.24 -1.18 -9.17
C SER A 661 -4.16 -0.04 -8.85
N PHE A 662 -3.68 1.19 -9.05
CA PHE A 662 -4.39 2.40 -8.69
C PHE A 662 -4.33 3.40 -9.83
N ASN A 663 -5.36 4.25 -9.94
CA ASN A 663 -5.32 5.41 -10.83
C ASN A 663 -4.25 6.42 -10.37
N GLU A 664 -3.83 7.30 -11.27
CA GLU A 664 -2.87 8.36 -10.96
C GLU A 664 -3.41 9.35 -9.92
N VAL A 665 -4.69 9.73 -10.01
CA VAL A 665 -5.30 10.74 -9.15
C VAL A 665 -6.63 10.22 -8.61
N TYR A 666 -6.90 10.51 -7.34
CA TYR A 666 -8.15 10.23 -6.65
C TYR A 666 -8.70 11.48 -5.97
N PHE A 667 -10.01 11.53 -5.86
CA PHE A 667 -10.75 12.47 -5.03
C PHE A 667 -11.42 11.66 -3.91
N GLY A 668 -10.93 11.79 -2.69
CA GLY A 668 -11.29 10.95 -1.56
C GLY A 668 -10.51 9.63 -1.51
N HIS A 669 -11.13 8.57 -0.98
CA HIS A 669 -10.47 7.28 -0.73
C HIS A 669 -10.01 6.60 -2.04
N PRO A 670 -8.73 6.17 -2.13
CA PRO A 670 -8.19 5.57 -3.33
C PRO A 670 -8.50 4.07 -3.38
N TYR A 671 -9.60 3.70 -4.01
CA TYR A 671 -9.93 2.29 -4.22
C TYR A 671 -9.09 1.67 -5.35
N PRO A 672 -8.65 0.41 -5.21
CA PRO A 672 -7.95 -0.30 -6.27
C PRO A 672 -8.81 -0.46 -7.52
N VAL A 673 -8.17 -0.46 -8.68
CA VAL A 673 -8.84 -0.65 -9.97
C VAL A 673 -9.00 -2.15 -10.25
N VAL A 674 -10.23 -2.64 -10.32
CA VAL A 674 -10.54 -4.07 -10.53
C VAL A 674 -10.37 -4.50 -12.00
N ASN A 675 -10.57 -3.59 -12.95
CA ASN A 675 -10.29 -3.79 -14.38
C ASN A 675 -9.90 -2.43 -14.96
N GLN A 676 -8.74 -2.35 -15.58
CA GLN A 676 -8.39 -1.19 -16.40
C GLN A 676 -9.24 -1.25 -17.70
N SER A 677 -10.45 -0.72 -17.65
CA SER A 677 -11.14 -0.34 -18.87
C SER A 677 -10.33 0.80 -19.50
N SER A 678 -10.10 0.69 -20.80
CA SER A 678 -9.32 1.61 -21.63
C SER A 678 -9.91 3.03 -21.77
N GLU A 679 -10.76 3.47 -20.87
CA GLU A 679 -11.35 4.80 -20.84
C GLU A 679 -10.42 5.80 -20.17
N GLY A 680 -9.71 6.56 -20.99
CA GLY A 680 -8.83 7.65 -20.57
C GLY A 680 -7.41 7.56 -21.13
N THR A 681 -7.28 7.38 -22.45
CA THR A 681 -5.96 7.45 -23.12
C THR A 681 -5.42 8.86 -23.08
N SER A 682 -4.57 9.18 -22.11
CA SER A 682 -3.76 10.39 -22.19
C SER A 682 -2.65 10.17 -23.23
N ASN A 683 -2.32 11.18 -24.01
CA ASN A 683 -1.19 11.11 -24.93
C ASN A 683 0.17 11.15 -24.21
N GLY A 684 0.17 11.21 -22.88
CA GLY A 684 1.37 11.34 -22.06
C GLY A 684 2.02 12.72 -22.15
N SER A 685 3.13 12.87 -21.44
CA SER A 685 3.95 14.08 -21.41
C SER A 685 5.35 13.78 -21.94
N VAL A 686 5.80 14.53 -22.94
CA VAL A 686 7.18 14.45 -23.45
C VAL A 686 8.14 15.03 -22.41
N VAL A 687 9.08 14.21 -21.97
CA VAL A 687 10.09 14.59 -20.97
C VAL A 687 11.52 14.56 -21.50
N SER A 688 11.76 13.87 -22.59
CA SER A 688 13.03 13.87 -23.33
C SER A 688 12.73 13.90 -24.83
N GLN A 689 13.39 14.82 -25.52
CA GLN A 689 13.22 14.99 -26.97
C GLN A 689 14.05 13.98 -27.76
N GLY A 690 13.56 13.61 -28.93
CA GLY A 690 14.24 12.74 -29.85
C GLY A 690 13.30 11.98 -30.77
N LYS A 691 13.89 11.14 -31.60
CA LYS A 691 13.19 10.24 -32.52
C LYS A 691 13.81 8.85 -32.43
N ALA A 692 12.95 7.84 -32.30
CA ALA A 692 13.35 6.45 -32.31
C ALA A 692 12.33 5.60 -33.04
N ILE A 693 12.82 4.58 -33.75
CA ILE A 693 12.02 3.53 -34.35
C ILE A 693 12.51 2.23 -33.75
N GLY A 694 11.59 1.42 -33.24
CA GLY A 694 11.94 0.14 -32.62
C GLY A 694 10.71 -0.67 -32.26
N LYS A 695 10.96 -1.89 -31.80
CA LYS A 695 9.92 -2.80 -31.34
C LYS A 695 9.50 -2.46 -29.91
N ILE A 696 8.20 -2.44 -29.67
CA ILE A 696 7.66 -2.33 -28.33
C ILE A 696 8.03 -3.57 -27.53
N LYS A 697 8.53 -3.35 -26.34
CA LYS A 697 8.68 -4.37 -25.29
C LYS A 697 7.93 -3.93 -24.04
N ILE A 698 6.85 -4.62 -23.73
CA ILE A 698 6.03 -4.35 -22.54
C ILE A 698 6.69 -5.07 -21.38
N VAL A 699 7.29 -4.31 -20.46
CA VAL A 699 8.06 -4.85 -19.32
C VAL A 699 7.32 -4.55 -18.02
N ARG A 700 6.68 -5.58 -17.45
CA ARG A 700 5.88 -5.45 -16.22
C ARG A 700 6.71 -5.47 -14.96
N SER A 701 7.87 -6.08 -15.03
CA SER A 701 8.81 -6.15 -13.91
C SER A 701 10.25 -6.19 -14.42
N ILE A 702 11.19 -5.87 -13.57
CA ILE A 702 12.61 -5.92 -13.90
C ILE A 702 13.07 -7.33 -14.36
N LYS A 703 12.37 -8.39 -13.90
CA LYS A 703 12.65 -9.76 -14.31
C LYS A 703 12.36 -10.00 -15.80
N GLU A 704 11.47 -9.21 -16.38
CA GLU A 704 11.14 -9.30 -17.80
C GLU A 704 12.05 -8.40 -18.67
N ALA A 705 12.91 -7.58 -18.06
CA ALA A 705 13.77 -6.65 -18.77
C ALA A 705 14.87 -7.35 -19.59
N ASP A 706 15.14 -8.63 -19.31
CA ASP A 706 16.09 -9.47 -20.08
C ASP A 706 15.67 -9.67 -21.55
N LYS A 707 14.37 -9.46 -21.84
CA LYS A 707 13.87 -9.52 -23.24
C LYS A 707 14.17 -8.27 -24.06
N LEU A 708 14.69 -7.20 -23.43
CA LEU A 708 15.04 -5.95 -24.12
C LEU A 708 16.27 -6.14 -24.98
N GLU A 709 16.17 -5.73 -26.23
CA GLU A 709 17.24 -5.71 -27.21
C GLU A 709 17.63 -4.26 -27.58
N LYS A 710 18.78 -4.12 -28.25
CA LYS A 710 19.27 -2.81 -28.65
C LYS A 710 18.31 -2.12 -29.61
N GLY A 711 17.86 -0.92 -29.23
CA GLY A 711 16.97 -0.08 -30.04
C GLY A 711 15.48 -0.29 -29.75
N ASP A 712 15.12 -1.25 -28.90
CA ASP A 712 13.73 -1.47 -28.50
C ASP A 712 13.13 -0.25 -27.80
N ILE A 713 11.81 -0.12 -27.88
CA ILE A 713 11.03 0.87 -27.17
C ILE A 713 10.40 0.19 -25.96
N MET A 714 10.91 0.53 -24.79
CA MET A 714 10.42 -0.03 -23.54
C MET A 714 9.11 0.63 -23.12
N VAL A 715 8.10 -0.17 -22.84
CA VAL A 715 6.82 0.27 -22.22
C VAL A 715 6.72 -0.37 -20.85
N CYS A 716 6.62 0.44 -19.80
CA CYS A 716 6.51 -0.04 -18.42
C CYS A 716 5.62 0.87 -17.57
N GLN A 717 5.23 0.40 -16.40
CA GLN A 717 4.38 1.17 -15.52
C GLN A 717 5.12 2.39 -14.95
N TYR A 718 6.33 2.20 -14.47
CA TYR A 718 7.23 3.22 -13.91
C TYR A 718 8.68 2.78 -14.09
N THR A 719 9.62 3.69 -13.85
CA THR A 719 11.04 3.36 -13.73
C THR A 719 11.60 3.90 -12.42
N ASP A 720 12.47 3.15 -11.82
CA ASP A 720 13.33 3.58 -10.71
C ASP A 720 14.81 3.41 -11.09
N ILE A 721 15.71 3.60 -10.13
CA ILE A 721 17.14 3.55 -10.43
C ILE A 721 17.62 2.16 -10.84
N GLY A 722 16.93 1.10 -10.41
CA GLY A 722 17.24 -0.27 -10.80
C GLY A 722 17.08 -0.50 -12.32
N TRP A 723 16.29 0.35 -13.00
CA TRP A 723 16.10 0.32 -14.45
C TRP A 723 17.21 1.08 -15.22
N SER A 724 18.00 1.90 -14.52
CA SER A 724 19.04 2.74 -15.17
C SER A 724 19.91 1.99 -16.15
N PRO A 725 20.37 0.77 -15.88
CA PRO A 725 21.23 0.06 -16.80
C PRO A 725 20.61 -0.23 -18.17
N TYR A 726 19.29 -0.43 -18.23
CA TYR A 726 18.59 -0.73 -19.48
C TYR A 726 18.46 0.48 -20.41
N PHE A 727 18.58 1.70 -19.88
CA PHE A 727 18.62 2.91 -20.71
C PHE A 727 19.85 2.95 -21.63
N ALA A 728 20.85 2.13 -21.37
CA ALA A 728 22.01 2.03 -22.25
C ALA A 728 21.72 1.31 -23.57
N ILE A 729 20.65 0.52 -23.66
CA ILE A 729 20.36 -0.32 -24.80
C ILE A 729 19.06 0.05 -25.51
N ILE A 730 18.06 0.61 -24.81
CA ILE A 730 16.76 0.95 -25.40
C ILE A 730 16.85 2.17 -26.34
N GLY A 731 15.99 2.20 -27.37
CA GLY A 731 15.87 3.31 -28.30
C GLY A 731 14.87 4.38 -27.84
N GLY A 732 13.88 4.02 -27.02
CA GLY A 732 12.86 4.91 -26.49
C GLY A 732 12.19 4.35 -25.25
N ILE A 733 11.46 5.20 -24.52
CA ILE A 733 10.71 4.76 -23.33
C ILE A 733 9.34 5.44 -23.23
N ILE A 734 8.36 4.65 -22.82
CA ILE A 734 7.00 5.09 -22.49
C ILE A 734 6.65 4.56 -21.10
N THR A 735 6.21 5.43 -20.19
CA THR A 735 5.76 5.02 -18.85
C THR A 735 4.33 5.48 -18.56
N GLU A 736 3.59 4.67 -17.80
CA GLU A 736 2.26 5.04 -17.32
C GLU A 736 2.31 6.06 -16.19
N ILE A 737 3.34 5.98 -15.36
CA ILE A 737 3.58 6.87 -14.21
C ILE A 737 4.93 7.54 -14.42
N GLY A 738 5.00 8.84 -14.17
CA GLY A 738 6.24 9.60 -14.26
C GLY A 738 6.01 11.10 -14.20
N SER A 739 7.08 11.86 -13.99
CA SER A 739 7.06 13.32 -13.97
C SER A 739 8.24 13.90 -14.74
N PRO A 740 8.20 15.19 -15.12
CA PRO A 740 9.34 15.84 -15.79
C PRO A 740 10.65 15.79 -15.00
N LEU A 741 10.57 15.62 -13.71
CA LEU A 741 11.71 15.52 -12.80
C LEU A 741 11.92 14.09 -12.27
N SER A 742 11.19 13.09 -12.78
CA SER A 742 11.36 11.69 -12.41
C SER A 742 12.75 11.16 -12.73
N HIS A 743 13.14 10.06 -12.07
CA HIS A 743 14.42 9.40 -12.33
C HIS A 743 14.53 8.99 -13.80
N GLY A 744 13.51 8.31 -14.33
CA GLY A 744 13.48 7.89 -15.72
C GLY A 744 13.58 9.06 -16.70
N ALA A 745 12.90 10.17 -16.43
CA ALA A 745 12.98 11.38 -17.25
C ALA A 745 14.39 12.00 -17.23
N VAL A 746 15.03 12.01 -16.07
CA VAL A 746 16.40 12.54 -15.94
C VAL A 746 17.38 11.66 -16.70
N VAL A 747 17.33 10.34 -16.53
CA VAL A 747 18.22 9.39 -17.21
C VAL A 747 17.98 9.40 -18.72
N ALA A 748 16.72 9.40 -19.18
CA ALA A 748 16.40 9.45 -20.61
C ALA A 748 17.01 10.70 -21.29
N ARG A 749 16.93 11.86 -20.63
CA ARG A 749 17.58 13.09 -21.16
C ARG A 749 19.09 12.98 -21.22
N GLU A 750 19.71 12.31 -20.25
CA GLU A 750 21.17 12.11 -20.23
C GLU A 750 21.66 11.25 -21.38
N TYR A 751 20.86 10.24 -21.74
CA TYR A 751 21.17 9.34 -22.85
C TYR A 751 20.63 9.82 -24.20
N GLY A 752 19.89 10.94 -24.23
CA GLY A 752 19.26 11.46 -25.45
C GLY A 752 18.17 10.52 -25.99
N ILE A 753 17.55 9.73 -25.13
CA ILE A 753 16.50 8.78 -25.48
C ILE A 753 15.15 9.51 -25.44
N PRO A 754 14.33 9.45 -26.52
CA PRO A 754 12.98 9.99 -26.48
C PRO A 754 12.17 9.31 -25.39
N ALA A 755 11.53 10.13 -24.55
CA ALA A 755 10.78 9.63 -23.39
C ALA A 755 9.43 10.32 -23.24
N ILE A 756 8.41 9.49 -23.06
CA ILE A 756 7.03 9.90 -22.82
C ILE A 756 6.60 9.29 -21.47
N VAL A 757 6.15 10.12 -20.55
CA VAL A 757 5.66 9.70 -19.23
C VAL A 757 4.17 10.04 -19.06
N ASN A 758 3.52 9.46 -18.06
CA ASN A 758 2.10 9.66 -17.79
C ASN A 758 1.18 9.28 -18.96
N MET A 759 1.56 8.26 -19.72
CA MET A 759 0.70 7.69 -20.75
C MET A 759 -0.15 6.57 -20.12
N HIS A 760 -1.28 6.93 -19.55
CA HIS A 760 -2.18 5.96 -18.91
C HIS A 760 -2.65 4.89 -19.88
N GLY A 761 -2.64 3.65 -19.42
CA GLY A 761 -3.03 2.49 -20.22
C GLY A 761 -2.00 2.10 -21.29
N ALA A 762 -0.79 2.67 -21.27
CA ALA A 762 0.26 2.35 -22.26
C ALA A 762 0.57 0.85 -22.33
N MET A 763 0.59 0.17 -21.19
CA MET A 763 0.84 -1.26 -21.12
C MET A 763 -0.25 -2.14 -21.76
N ASN A 764 -1.43 -1.57 -22.01
CA ASN A 764 -2.56 -2.23 -22.67
C ASN A 764 -2.82 -1.66 -24.08
N ARG A 765 -2.21 -0.51 -24.39
CA ARG A 765 -2.37 0.18 -25.69
C ARG A 765 -1.52 -0.42 -26.78
N PHE A 766 -0.37 -0.96 -26.42
CA PHE A 766 0.61 -1.54 -27.35
C PHE A 766 0.62 -3.06 -27.23
N SER A 767 1.12 -3.69 -28.28
CA SER A 767 1.39 -5.12 -28.32
C SER A 767 2.90 -5.38 -28.26
N ASP A 768 3.29 -6.45 -27.60
CA ASP A 768 4.70 -6.85 -27.52
C ASP A 768 5.23 -7.16 -28.94
N ASN A 769 6.40 -6.64 -29.30
CA ASN A 769 7.02 -6.69 -30.64
C ASN A 769 6.34 -5.85 -31.75
N GLU A 770 5.34 -5.03 -31.42
CA GLU A 770 4.80 -4.05 -32.37
C GLU A 770 5.87 -3.01 -32.73
N GLU A 771 6.03 -2.70 -34.02
CA GLU A 771 7.01 -1.71 -34.46
C GLU A 771 6.39 -0.31 -34.46
N VAL A 772 7.03 0.62 -33.78
CA VAL A 772 6.55 1.99 -33.64
C VAL A 772 7.66 3.01 -33.84
N GLU A 773 7.26 4.20 -34.29
CA GLU A 773 8.07 5.40 -34.28
C GLU A 773 7.64 6.30 -33.13
N ILE A 774 8.55 6.65 -32.23
CA ILE A 774 8.40 7.76 -31.30
C ILE A 774 9.07 8.98 -31.94
N ASN A 775 8.32 10.07 -32.08
CA ASN A 775 8.83 11.35 -32.53
C ASN A 775 8.28 12.47 -31.65
N THR A 776 9.08 12.89 -30.69
CA THR A 776 8.66 13.88 -29.67
C THR A 776 8.70 15.33 -30.18
N ASP A 777 9.10 15.58 -31.43
CA ASP A 777 9.10 16.91 -32.03
C ASP A 777 7.77 17.26 -32.69
N VAL A 778 6.82 16.30 -32.79
CA VAL A 778 5.52 16.47 -33.42
C VAL A 778 4.39 16.27 -32.42
N LYS A 779 3.15 16.72 -32.75
CA LYS A 779 2.01 16.61 -31.85
C LYS A 779 1.54 15.16 -31.65
N GLU A 780 1.64 14.32 -32.67
CA GLU A 780 1.42 12.87 -32.55
C GLU A 780 2.76 12.19 -32.29
N PHE A 781 3.07 11.98 -31.04
CA PHE A 781 4.36 11.49 -30.57
C PHE A 781 4.65 10.05 -31.02
N ILE A 782 3.63 9.24 -31.30
CA ILE A 782 3.75 7.81 -31.56
C ILE A 782 2.99 7.48 -32.82
N ARG A 783 3.69 6.83 -33.75
CA ARG A 783 3.13 6.30 -35.01
C ARG A 783 3.40 4.80 -35.06
N ARG A 784 2.37 3.99 -35.29
CA ARG A 784 2.52 2.58 -35.64
C ARG A 784 3.08 2.45 -37.04
N MET A 785 4.06 1.57 -37.20
CA MET A 785 4.59 1.25 -38.51
C MET A 785 3.73 0.14 -39.11
N GLU A 786 3.20 0.37 -40.30
CA GLU A 786 2.50 -0.72 -41.03
C GLU A 786 3.57 -1.70 -41.50
N VAL A 787 3.40 -2.96 -41.16
CA VAL A 787 4.23 -4.04 -41.73
C VAL A 787 3.70 -4.26 -43.15
N ASP A 788 4.51 -3.84 -44.14
CA ASP A 788 4.23 -4.13 -45.54
C ASP A 788 4.27 -5.64 -45.84
#